data_3e3958f1dbc3a235ecb7af195b518a6a
#
_entry.id   3e3958f1dbc3a235ecb7af195b518a6a
#
_cell.length_a   1.000
_cell.length_b   1.000
_cell.length_c   1.000
_cell.angle_alpha   90.00
_cell.angle_beta   90.00
_cell.angle_gamma   90.00
#
_symmetry.space_group_name_H-M   'P 1'
#
loop_
_entity.id
_entity.type
_entity.pdbx_description
1 polymer ?
#
loop_
_entity_poly.entity_id
_entity_poly.type
_entity_poly.pdbx_seq_one_letter_code
_entity_poly.pdbx_strand_id
1 'polypeptide(L)'
;MAIRVSGLISGLDTDSLVQELVSAYSTKKEKYEKAQTKQEWKMDAWKTMNSKIYGFYTSSLSNMRMSTAYILKTSTISDSKAATVTASSSAVNGTQKMKVNKLASSAYMTGGVVKLSDDKNDTGNKKVTGSTALADMGIKTGSKIAVNDTEIEITDGMTVNQLISKFKDAGINASFDETNQRFFVNAKTSGSDGEFTLTANNISGLNALQSLGLFATKDVDGNDTAELKKYKDIADGTVTAKDDEQRQVAKAIVKIYENTYTADNLAADKKTVTDYEAQQALASEYKKYTDIKDSFEKNKARYDELAAGLDGNKDKLYKMVTKDDGSTERVQYTDEELAEMKAFIKENNGTADTAIAQQMAEKQAILAAKAAVDEYEELDKTIKDNQSGYDEAVQKLNDNASTYSAATDYVNKDDNKTAYASAKAAIVAADAASKSSDAARISGQDAEIVLNGVTFTSSTGTFSINGLSITAMQVTAAGEEVSITTSNDTQGMYNKIKEFLGKYNELIKDMDTAYNAAAAKDYEPLTDDEKKDMSDNEIEKWETKIKDSLLRRDSTLGNTSSSLKSLMNTSFEINGKTYSLSSFGINTASYFSADTNEKGCLHIDGDADDATTSGNEDKLMAAINEDPEVVAEFFQKLSTSVYNDLTKRMASSSVSSIYTIYNDKQMSSEYSDYKDKVSKWQEKLEY
;
A
#
# COMPACT_ATOMS: atom_id res chain seq x y z
N MET A 1 -49.25 -47.40 10.47
CA MET A 1 -49.36 -48.28 11.62
C MET A 1 -49.88 -49.61 11.12
N ALA A 2 -49.03 -50.63 11.03
CA ALA A 2 -49.44 -52.00 10.76
C ALA A 2 -50.04 -52.58 12.06
N ILE A 3 -51.26 -52.96 12.05
CA ILE A 3 -51.95 -53.67 13.18
C ILE A 3 -51.26 -55.03 13.26
N ARG A 4 -50.39 -55.26 14.27
CA ARG A 4 -49.88 -56.59 14.60
C ARG A 4 -50.95 -57.35 15.41
N VAL A 5 -51.40 -58.41 14.88
CA VAL A 5 -52.24 -59.36 15.60
C VAL A 5 -51.32 -60.29 16.38
N SER A 6 -51.30 -60.14 17.69
CA SER A 6 -50.48 -60.97 18.60
C SER A 6 -51.18 -62.30 18.94
N GLY A 7 -50.43 -63.38 18.93
CA GLY A 7 -50.52 -64.51 19.85
C GLY A 7 -51.67 -65.48 19.74
N LEU A 8 -52.29 -65.81 18.59
CA LEU A 8 -53.48 -66.68 18.56
C LEU A 8 -53.24 -68.20 18.31
N ILE A 9 -51.97 -68.66 18.16
CA ILE A 9 -51.72 -70.09 17.84
C ILE A 9 -50.57 -70.77 18.63
N SER A 10 -49.72 -70.04 19.37
CA SER A 10 -48.59 -70.74 20.03
C SER A 10 -48.38 -70.48 21.52
N GLY A 11 -49.25 -69.69 22.19
CA GLY A 11 -49.02 -69.35 23.61
C GLY A 11 -47.80 -68.63 23.99
N LEU A 12 -47.01 -68.20 22.99
CA LEU A 12 -45.80 -67.34 23.16
C LEU A 12 -46.26 -65.89 23.05
N ASP A 13 -46.02 -65.10 24.09
CA ASP A 13 -46.19 -63.65 24.11
C ASP A 13 -45.07 -63.01 23.26
N THR A 14 -45.34 -62.96 21.94
CA THR A 14 -44.40 -62.41 20.95
C THR A 14 -44.14 -60.92 21.14
N ASP A 15 -45.08 -60.16 21.65
CA ASP A 15 -44.99 -58.74 21.89
C ASP A 15 -44.06 -58.47 23.10
N SER A 16 -44.15 -59.27 24.15
CA SER A 16 -43.20 -59.19 25.29
C SER A 16 -41.79 -59.59 24.88
N LEU A 17 -41.65 -60.65 24.05
CA LEU A 17 -40.32 -61.04 23.55
C LEU A 17 -39.70 -59.98 22.62
N VAL A 18 -40.50 -59.31 21.77
CA VAL A 18 -40.01 -58.19 20.93
C VAL A 18 -39.61 -57.00 21.80
N GLN A 19 -40.43 -56.65 22.82
CA GLN A 19 -40.07 -55.57 23.75
C GLN A 19 -38.78 -55.85 24.54
N GLU A 20 -38.59 -57.10 25.00
CA GLU A 20 -37.35 -57.51 25.67
C GLU A 20 -36.14 -57.42 24.74
N LEU A 21 -36.29 -57.80 23.47
CA LEU A 21 -35.25 -57.75 22.47
C LEU A 21 -34.89 -56.30 22.11
N VAL A 22 -35.88 -55.44 21.90
CA VAL A 22 -35.69 -53.98 21.66
C VAL A 22 -35.01 -53.35 22.86
N SER A 23 -35.43 -53.65 24.09
CA SER A 23 -34.79 -53.16 25.32
C SER A 23 -33.32 -53.60 25.41
N ALA A 24 -33.00 -54.88 25.09
CA ALA A 24 -31.65 -55.41 25.10
C ALA A 24 -30.76 -54.72 24.02
N TYR A 25 -31.31 -54.41 22.85
CA TYR A 25 -30.57 -53.70 21.78
C TYR A 25 -30.38 -52.23 22.13
N SER A 26 -31.40 -51.55 22.69
CA SER A 26 -31.30 -50.19 23.20
C SER A 26 -30.21 -50.06 24.26
N THR A 27 -30.25 -50.93 25.27
CA THR A 27 -29.19 -50.93 26.34
C THR A 27 -27.77 -51.11 25.77
N LYS A 28 -27.62 -51.95 24.74
CA LYS A 28 -26.32 -52.13 24.07
C LYS A 28 -25.90 -50.92 23.25
N LYS A 29 -26.84 -50.29 22.54
CA LYS A 29 -26.60 -49.05 21.82
C LYS A 29 -26.14 -47.94 22.77
N GLU A 30 -26.92 -47.67 23.82
CA GLU A 30 -26.66 -46.68 24.85
C GLU A 30 -25.25 -46.86 25.49
N LYS A 31 -24.88 -48.10 25.81
CA LYS A 31 -23.56 -48.42 26.31
C LYS A 31 -22.43 -47.95 25.36
N TYR A 32 -22.61 -48.16 24.05
CA TYR A 32 -21.57 -47.73 23.08
C TYR A 32 -21.66 -46.24 22.81
N GLU A 33 -22.80 -45.60 22.86
CA GLU A 33 -22.95 -44.13 22.79
C GLU A 33 -22.23 -43.44 23.96
N LYS A 34 -22.47 -43.91 25.19
CA LYS A 34 -21.76 -43.41 26.37
C LYS A 34 -20.26 -43.64 26.29
N ALA A 35 -19.83 -44.78 25.75
CA ALA A 35 -18.38 -45.04 25.54
C ALA A 35 -17.80 -44.18 24.43
N GLN A 36 -18.49 -43.91 23.34
CA GLN A 36 -18.12 -43.02 22.27
C GLN A 36 -17.96 -41.60 22.79
N THR A 37 -18.96 -41.05 23.47
CA THR A 37 -18.92 -39.70 24.07
C THR A 37 -17.77 -39.57 25.07
N LYS A 38 -17.54 -40.57 25.92
CA LYS A 38 -16.41 -40.57 26.87
C LYS A 38 -15.05 -40.58 26.15
N GLN A 39 -14.93 -41.32 25.04
CA GLN A 39 -13.72 -41.34 24.23
C GLN A 39 -13.49 -40.00 23.57
N GLU A 40 -14.51 -39.37 23.02
CA GLU A 40 -14.47 -38.04 22.44
C GLU A 40 -13.97 -37.01 23.48
N TRP A 41 -14.60 -36.96 24.64
CA TRP A 41 -14.16 -36.04 25.71
C TRP A 41 -12.72 -36.31 26.16
N LYS A 42 -12.30 -37.59 26.19
CA LYS A 42 -10.90 -37.94 26.52
C LYS A 42 -9.93 -37.46 25.46
N MET A 43 -10.30 -37.54 24.17
CA MET A 43 -9.50 -36.96 23.08
C MET A 43 -9.39 -35.43 23.22
N ASP A 44 -10.46 -34.75 23.56
CA ASP A 44 -10.45 -33.28 23.76
C ASP A 44 -9.62 -32.88 25.01
N ALA A 45 -9.71 -33.61 26.08
CA ALA A 45 -8.88 -33.42 27.27
C ALA A 45 -7.39 -33.57 26.96
N TRP A 46 -7.04 -34.60 26.20
CA TRP A 46 -5.67 -34.80 25.72
C TRP A 46 -5.22 -33.74 24.74
N LYS A 47 -6.05 -33.33 23.79
CA LYS A 47 -5.77 -32.25 22.86
C LYS A 47 -5.45 -30.95 23.58
N THR A 48 -6.23 -30.63 24.61
CA THR A 48 -6.03 -29.44 25.46
C THR A 48 -4.69 -29.55 26.22
N MET A 49 -4.43 -30.68 26.88
CA MET A 49 -3.18 -30.92 27.62
C MET A 49 -1.96 -30.90 26.67
N ASN A 50 -2.06 -31.56 25.51
CA ASN A 50 -1.00 -31.54 24.51
C ASN A 50 -0.68 -30.13 24.02
N SER A 51 -1.69 -29.28 23.83
CA SER A 51 -1.51 -27.89 23.42
C SER A 51 -0.72 -27.09 24.47
N LYS A 52 -0.92 -27.34 25.75
CA LYS A 52 -0.15 -26.72 26.84
C LYS A 52 1.31 -27.20 26.84
N ILE A 53 1.54 -28.52 26.71
CA ILE A 53 2.88 -29.11 26.64
C ILE A 53 3.62 -28.61 25.39
N TYR A 54 2.97 -28.60 24.23
CA TYR A 54 3.55 -28.13 22.99
C TYR A 54 3.82 -26.62 23.02
N GLY A 55 2.93 -25.82 23.62
CA GLY A 55 3.14 -24.39 23.86
C GLY A 55 4.40 -24.12 24.70
N PHE A 56 4.59 -24.86 25.80
CA PHE A 56 5.80 -24.78 26.63
C PHE A 56 7.07 -25.18 25.82
N TYR A 57 6.98 -26.25 25.04
CA TYR A 57 8.06 -26.73 24.18
C TYR A 57 8.47 -25.71 23.12
N THR A 58 7.51 -25.10 22.41
CA THR A 58 7.80 -24.19 21.27
C THR A 58 8.15 -22.78 21.70
N SER A 59 7.57 -22.28 22.79
CA SER A 59 7.79 -20.92 23.27
C SER A 59 8.91 -20.84 24.30
N SER A 60 8.68 -21.39 25.49
CA SER A 60 9.61 -21.23 26.62
C SER A 60 10.91 -21.99 26.43
N LEU A 61 10.84 -23.31 26.18
CA LEU A 61 12.05 -24.14 26.04
C LEU A 61 12.86 -23.78 24.79
N SER A 62 12.20 -23.54 23.66
CA SER A 62 12.89 -23.21 22.41
C SER A 62 13.74 -21.94 22.55
N ASN A 63 13.24 -20.94 23.27
CA ASN A 63 13.97 -19.70 23.53
C ASN A 63 15.10 -19.89 24.55
N MET A 64 14.82 -20.58 25.65
CA MET A 64 15.78 -20.75 26.75
C MET A 64 16.97 -21.65 26.41
N ARG A 65 16.97 -22.38 25.29
CA ARG A 65 18.13 -23.11 24.75
C ARG A 65 19.17 -22.20 24.09
N MET A 66 18.75 -20.99 23.69
CA MET A 66 19.61 -20.05 22.97
C MET A 66 20.40 -19.19 23.97
N SER A 67 21.70 -19.05 23.76
CA SER A 67 22.55 -18.15 24.57
C SER A 67 22.04 -16.70 24.54
N THR A 68 21.44 -16.28 23.41
CA THR A 68 20.87 -14.94 23.24
C THR A 68 19.72 -14.63 24.20
N ALA A 69 19.07 -15.65 24.79
CA ALA A 69 18.03 -15.43 25.78
C ALA A 69 18.58 -14.86 27.11
N TYR A 70 19.88 -15.03 27.35
CA TYR A 70 20.55 -14.66 28.62
C TYR A 70 21.54 -13.50 28.43
N ILE A 71 22.02 -13.26 27.23
CA ILE A 71 22.93 -12.15 26.92
C ILE A 71 22.10 -10.89 26.71
N LEU A 72 21.51 -10.42 27.81
CA LEU A 72 20.72 -9.20 27.80
C LEU A 72 21.62 -8.02 28.19
N LYS A 73 21.42 -6.89 27.52
CA LYS A 73 22.13 -5.65 27.82
C LYS A 73 21.13 -4.57 28.17
N THR A 74 21.52 -3.75 29.12
CA THR A 74 20.81 -2.53 29.43
C THR A 74 21.72 -1.33 29.15
N SER A 75 21.13 -0.22 28.76
CA SER A 75 21.84 1.03 28.59
C SER A 75 21.11 2.15 29.29
N THR A 76 21.89 3.00 29.96
CA THR A 76 21.40 4.21 30.61
C THR A 76 22.07 5.42 29.99
N ILE A 77 21.36 6.52 29.92
CA ILE A 77 21.89 7.81 29.42
C ILE A 77 21.77 8.85 30.54
N SER A 78 22.77 9.69 30.67
CA SER A 78 22.82 10.72 31.74
C SER A 78 21.78 11.84 31.54
N ASP A 79 21.36 12.08 30.30
CA ASP A 79 20.27 13.00 29.96
C ASP A 79 19.32 12.37 28.95
N SER A 80 18.16 11.91 29.44
CA SER A 80 17.12 11.29 28.63
C SER A 80 16.38 12.27 27.72
N LYS A 81 16.58 13.59 27.85
CA LYS A 81 16.03 14.59 26.93
C LYS A 81 16.85 14.69 25.65
N ALA A 82 18.18 14.48 25.76
CA ALA A 82 19.07 14.55 24.62
C ALA A 82 18.89 13.38 23.67
N ALA A 83 18.72 12.16 24.18
CA ALA A 83 18.48 10.96 23.37
C ALA A 83 17.84 9.83 24.18
N THR A 84 17.27 8.85 23.47
CA THR A 84 16.97 7.53 24.01
C THR A 84 17.96 6.52 23.46
N VAL A 85 18.32 5.53 24.30
CA VAL A 85 19.30 4.50 23.94
C VAL A 85 18.77 3.13 24.33
N THR A 86 18.85 2.17 23.41
CA THR A 86 18.62 0.76 23.69
C THR A 86 19.84 -0.04 23.27
N ALA A 87 20.14 -1.11 24.02
CA ALA A 87 21.27 -1.98 23.73
C ALA A 87 20.78 -3.35 23.23
N SER A 88 21.38 -3.84 22.17
CA SER A 88 21.23 -5.24 21.73
C SER A 88 22.19 -6.14 22.49
N SER A 89 22.03 -7.46 22.39
CA SER A 89 22.94 -8.45 22.98
C SER A 89 24.40 -8.33 22.52
N SER A 90 24.65 -7.68 21.38
CA SER A 90 25.99 -7.45 20.85
C SER A 90 26.66 -6.17 21.37
N ALA A 91 25.95 -5.35 22.15
CA ALA A 91 26.51 -4.10 22.67
C ALA A 91 27.65 -4.37 23.67
N VAL A 92 28.70 -3.59 23.57
CA VAL A 92 29.88 -3.73 24.43
C VAL A 92 29.66 -2.96 25.73
N ASN A 93 29.96 -3.59 26.86
CA ASN A 93 29.90 -2.95 28.18
C ASN A 93 30.90 -1.79 28.26
N GLY A 94 30.50 -0.69 28.88
CA GLY A 94 31.35 0.49 29.09
C GLY A 94 30.55 1.79 29.02
N THR A 95 31.24 2.89 29.29
CA THR A 95 30.67 4.22 29.21
C THR A 95 31.21 4.94 28.00
N GLN A 96 30.32 5.46 27.17
CA GLN A 96 30.62 6.22 25.97
C GLN A 96 30.11 7.65 26.13
N LYS A 97 30.82 8.60 25.52
CA LYS A 97 30.43 10.01 25.53
C LYS A 97 29.81 10.39 24.20
N MET A 98 28.68 11.05 24.26
CA MET A 98 27.94 11.46 23.07
C MET A 98 27.57 12.94 23.15
N LYS A 99 27.51 13.54 21.96
CA LYS A 99 27.01 14.90 21.74
C LYS A 99 26.03 14.87 20.57
N VAL A 100 24.89 15.50 20.70
CA VAL A 100 23.92 15.68 19.60
C VAL A 100 24.14 17.08 19.02
N ASN A 101 24.66 17.14 17.79
CA ASN A 101 24.92 18.41 17.11
C ASN A 101 23.71 18.89 16.32
N LYS A 102 22.96 17.97 15.66
CA LYS A 102 21.80 18.30 14.83
C LYS A 102 20.73 17.22 14.94
N LEU A 103 19.49 17.63 14.79
CA LEU A 103 18.36 16.69 14.64
C LEU A 103 17.98 16.51 13.17
N ALA A 104 17.46 15.35 12.83
CA ALA A 104 16.87 15.13 11.52
C ALA A 104 15.61 15.99 11.35
N SER A 105 15.49 16.62 10.20
CA SER A 105 14.27 17.31 9.81
C SER A 105 13.86 16.95 8.39
N SER A 106 12.54 16.88 8.15
CA SER A 106 12.02 16.69 6.79
C SER A 106 12.11 17.99 6.01
N ALA A 107 12.36 17.88 4.72
CA ALA A 107 12.19 19.00 3.80
C ALA A 107 10.73 19.47 3.81
N TYR A 108 10.53 20.78 3.86
CA TYR A 108 9.20 21.40 4.00
C TYR A 108 9.12 22.70 3.20
N MET A 109 7.94 22.96 2.60
CA MET A 109 7.63 24.23 1.98
C MET A 109 6.25 24.71 2.43
N THR A 110 6.21 25.88 3.08
CA THR A 110 4.99 26.66 3.27
C THR A 110 4.88 27.60 2.09
N GLY A 111 3.88 27.40 1.27
CA GLY A 111 3.64 28.24 0.08
C GLY A 111 3.29 29.68 0.43
N GLY A 112 3.50 30.59 -0.52
CA GLY A 112 2.98 31.96 -0.47
C GLY A 112 1.45 31.99 -0.51
N VAL A 113 0.87 33.15 -0.18
CA VAL A 113 -0.59 33.34 -0.27
C VAL A 113 -1.03 33.31 -1.74
N VAL A 114 -1.97 32.41 -2.04
CA VAL A 114 -2.57 32.30 -3.39
C VAL A 114 -3.85 33.08 -3.49
N LYS A 115 -4.22 33.46 -4.71
CA LYS A 115 -5.45 34.20 -5.03
C LYS A 115 -5.98 33.82 -6.40
N LEU A 116 -7.23 34.13 -6.63
CA LEU A 116 -7.83 34.04 -7.96
C LEU A 116 -7.22 35.11 -8.89
N SER A 117 -7.26 34.86 -10.19
CA SER A 117 -6.92 35.88 -11.20
C SER A 117 -7.91 37.05 -11.13
N ASP A 118 -7.48 38.25 -11.57
CA ASP A 118 -8.26 39.49 -11.42
C ASP A 118 -9.62 39.44 -12.11
N ASP A 119 -9.73 38.71 -13.25
CA ASP A 119 -11.00 38.50 -13.97
C ASP A 119 -11.98 37.56 -13.21
N LYS A 120 -11.50 36.76 -12.29
CA LYS A 120 -12.31 35.85 -11.47
C LYS A 120 -12.62 36.34 -10.07
N ASN A 121 -11.85 37.30 -9.60
CA ASN A 121 -11.99 37.92 -8.27
C ASN A 121 -12.67 39.30 -8.34
N ASP A 122 -13.83 39.35 -9.01
CA ASP A 122 -14.60 40.55 -9.29
C ASP A 122 -14.99 41.40 -8.03
N THR A 123 -15.08 40.78 -6.87
CA THR A 123 -15.41 41.43 -5.59
C THR A 123 -14.20 41.63 -4.67
N GLY A 124 -13.02 41.13 -5.02
CA GLY A 124 -11.81 41.17 -4.18
C GLY A 124 -11.83 40.21 -2.97
N ASN A 125 -12.94 39.51 -2.71
CA ASN A 125 -13.16 38.70 -1.51
C ASN A 125 -13.33 37.19 -1.76
N LYS A 126 -13.32 36.73 -3.01
CA LYS A 126 -13.42 35.32 -3.32
C LYS A 126 -12.12 34.59 -2.96
N LYS A 127 -12.27 33.45 -2.30
CA LYS A 127 -11.14 32.62 -1.87
C LYS A 127 -10.97 31.42 -2.81
N VAL A 128 -9.73 30.98 -2.96
CA VAL A 128 -9.40 29.70 -3.57
C VAL A 128 -9.86 28.59 -2.64
N THR A 129 -10.44 27.55 -3.21
CA THR A 129 -10.86 26.33 -2.50
C THR A 129 -10.27 25.10 -3.17
N GLY A 130 -10.36 23.93 -2.53
CA GLY A 130 -9.90 22.69 -3.13
C GLY A 130 -10.57 22.32 -4.46
N SER A 131 -11.80 22.83 -4.71
CA SER A 131 -12.54 22.65 -5.96
C SER A 131 -12.28 23.72 -7.02
N THR A 132 -11.53 24.78 -6.69
CA THR A 132 -11.18 25.84 -7.64
C THR A 132 -10.37 25.28 -8.80
N ALA A 133 -10.76 25.58 -10.04
CA ALA A 133 -9.98 25.25 -11.22
C ALA A 133 -8.69 26.07 -11.25
N LEU A 134 -7.57 25.43 -11.60
CA LEU A 134 -6.27 26.12 -11.67
C LEU A 134 -6.28 27.26 -12.71
N ALA A 135 -7.10 27.13 -13.75
CA ALA A 135 -7.33 28.20 -14.72
C ALA A 135 -7.88 29.48 -14.09
N ASP A 136 -8.72 29.37 -13.05
CA ASP A 136 -9.28 30.53 -12.32
C ASP A 136 -8.22 31.24 -11.43
N MET A 137 -7.06 30.60 -11.23
CA MET A 137 -5.87 31.19 -10.58
C MET A 137 -4.87 31.76 -11.61
N GLY A 138 -5.25 31.83 -12.90
CA GLY A 138 -4.40 32.29 -13.99
C GLY A 138 -3.39 31.27 -14.49
N ILE A 139 -3.50 29.99 -14.07
CA ILE A 139 -2.61 28.90 -14.48
C ILE A 139 -3.11 28.29 -15.78
N LYS A 140 -2.26 28.28 -16.82
CA LYS A 140 -2.62 27.82 -18.17
C LYS A 140 -2.56 26.30 -18.30
N THR A 141 -3.47 25.74 -19.08
CA THR A 141 -3.37 24.36 -19.60
C THR A 141 -2.05 24.19 -20.35
N GLY A 142 -1.40 23.02 -20.23
CA GLY A 142 -0.08 22.76 -20.79
C GLY A 142 1.08 23.28 -19.93
N SER A 143 0.83 23.89 -18.76
CA SER A 143 1.86 24.20 -17.80
C SER A 143 2.48 22.91 -17.28
N LYS A 144 3.82 22.80 -17.33
CA LYS A 144 4.57 21.62 -16.91
C LYS A 144 5.43 21.96 -15.69
N ILE A 145 5.10 21.34 -14.58
CA ILE A 145 5.88 21.40 -13.35
C ILE A 145 6.43 20.00 -13.05
N ALA A 146 7.45 19.91 -12.23
CA ALA A 146 7.98 18.61 -11.82
C ALA A 146 8.19 18.55 -10.31
N VAL A 147 7.84 17.42 -9.72
CA VAL A 147 8.25 17.02 -8.38
C VAL A 147 9.40 16.04 -8.55
N ASN A 148 10.58 16.40 -8.13
CA ASN A 148 11.81 15.67 -8.46
C ASN A 148 11.93 15.48 -9.98
N ASP A 149 11.84 14.24 -10.47
CA ASP A 149 11.88 13.92 -11.91
C ASP A 149 10.52 13.58 -12.50
N THR A 150 9.48 13.57 -11.67
CA THR A 150 8.10 13.27 -12.10
C THR A 150 7.44 14.53 -12.61
N GLU A 151 7.19 14.58 -13.93
CA GLU A 151 6.48 15.69 -14.58
C GLU A 151 4.99 15.61 -14.32
N ILE A 152 4.40 16.77 -14.02
CA ILE A 152 2.96 16.98 -13.87
C ILE A 152 2.55 18.06 -14.88
N GLU A 153 1.80 17.67 -15.90
CA GLU A 153 1.19 18.57 -16.84
C GLU A 153 -0.19 18.99 -16.35
N ILE A 154 -0.44 20.30 -16.34
CA ILE A 154 -1.73 20.87 -15.94
C ILE A 154 -2.69 20.78 -17.13
N THR A 155 -3.73 19.97 -16.95
CA THR A 155 -4.77 19.72 -17.95
C THR A 155 -5.96 20.68 -17.77
N ASP A 156 -6.79 20.77 -18.82
CA ASP A 156 -8.00 21.57 -18.78
C ASP A 156 -8.93 21.12 -17.64
N GLY A 157 -9.50 22.09 -16.91
CA GLY A 157 -10.39 21.84 -15.77
C GLY A 157 -9.74 21.25 -14.52
N MET A 158 -8.41 21.08 -14.48
CA MET A 158 -7.71 20.56 -13.30
C MET A 158 -7.94 21.48 -12.08
N THR A 159 -8.34 20.89 -10.95
CA THR A 159 -8.60 21.58 -9.70
C THR A 159 -7.42 21.53 -8.72
N VAL A 160 -7.45 22.37 -7.69
CA VAL A 160 -6.47 22.36 -6.59
C VAL A 160 -6.36 20.97 -5.95
N ASN A 161 -7.48 20.30 -5.64
CA ASN A 161 -7.46 18.96 -5.05
C ASN A 161 -6.84 17.90 -5.98
N GLN A 162 -7.07 18.01 -7.28
CA GLN A 162 -6.45 17.11 -8.25
C GLN A 162 -4.94 17.32 -8.35
N LEU A 163 -4.48 18.57 -8.30
CA LEU A 163 -3.04 18.87 -8.24
C LEU A 163 -2.39 18.32 -6.97
N ILE A 164 -3.05 18.47 -5.81
CA ILE A 164 -2.59 17.89 -4.54
C ILE A 164 -2.45 16.35 -4.65
N SER A 165 -3.40 15.69 -5.31
CA SER A 165 -3.31 14.24 -5.56
C SER A 165 -2.12 13.90 -6.43
N LYS A 166 -1.86 14.69 -7.49
CA LYS A 166 -0.68 14.53 -8.36
C LYS A 166 0.64 14.70 -7.59
N PHE A 167 0.73 15.65 -6.67
CA PHE A 167 1.89 15.81 -5.79
C PHE A 167 2.11 14.58 -4.90
N LYS A 168 1.03 14.02 -4.34
CA LYS A 168 1.11 12.78 -3.52
C LYS A 168 1.56 11.57 -4.33
N ASP A 169 1.05 11.46 -5.56
CA ASP A 169 1.45 10.40 -6.50
C ASP A 169 2.92 10.55 -6.92
N ALA A 170 3.41 11.79 -7.04
CA ALA A 170 4.80 12.11 -7.34
C ALA A 170 5.76 11.98 -6.13
N GLY A 171 5.27 11.51 -4.97
CA GLY A 171 6.12 11.10 -3.85
C GLY A 171 6.27 12.10 -2.70
N ILE A 172 5.55 13.23 -2.71
CA ILE A 172 5.53 14.20 -1.62
C ILE A 172 4.16 14.26 -0.95
N ASN A 173 4.09 14.78 0.27
CA ASN A 173 2.82 15.13 0.89
C ASN A 173 2.46 16.57 0.50
N ALA A 174 1.18 16.80 0.22
CA ALA A 174 0.68 18.14 -0.07
C ALA A 174 -0.73 18.33 0.51
N SER A 175 -1.01 19.56 0.92
CA SER A 175 -2.33 20.02 1.35
C SER A 175 -2.52 21.50 1.03
N PHE A 176 -3.76 21.94 0.98
CA PHE A 176 -4.12 23.35 0.80
C PHE A 176 -4.97 23.81 1.98
N ASP A 177 -4.56 24.91 2.61
CA ASP A 177 -5.30 25.57 3.68
C ASP A 177 -6.17 26.69 3.09
N GLU A 178 -7.46 26.44 2.98
CA GLU A 178 -8.44 27.39 2.47
C GLU A 178 -8.63 28.63 3.38
N THR A 179 -8.29 28.52 4.66
CA THR A 179 -8.38 29.61 5.60
C THR A 179 -7.26 30.63 5.39
N ASN A 180 -6.02 30.12 5.32
CA ASN A 180 -4.81 30.91 5.16
C ASN A 180 -4.38 31.06 3.70
N GLN A 181 -5.09 30.41 2.75
CA GLN A 181 -4.85 30.49 1.31
C GLN A 181 -3.41 30.09 0.93
N ARG A 182 -2.89 28.98 1.50
CA ARG A 182 -1.52 28.51 1.30
C ARG A 182 -1.46 27.02 1.03
N PHE A 183 -0.55 26.62 0.19
CA PHE A 183 -0.14 25.23 0.06
C PHE A 183 0.89 24.89 1.13
N PHE A 184 0.80 23.67 1.65
CA PHE A 184 1.79 23.04 2.52
C PHE A 184 2.28 21.79 1.85
N VAL A 185 3.59 21.71 1.64
CA VAL A 185 4.25 20.59 0.97
C VAL A 185 5.38 20.10 1.84
N ASN A 186 5.50 18.78 2.03
CA ASN A 186 6.60 18.21 2.77
C ASN A 186 7.02 16.84 2.23
N ALA A 187 8.29 16.51 2.46
CA ALA A 187 8.82 15.19 2.18
C ALA A 187 8.11 14.10 2.99
N LYS A 188 8.07 12.87 2.48
CA LYS A 188 7.57 11.69 3.21
C LYS A 188 8.57 11.16 4.22
N THR A 189 9.85 11.43 4.03
CA THR A 189 10.95 11.00 4.89
C THR A 189 11.73 12.21 5.40
N SER A 190 12.41 12.07 6.52
CA SER A 190 13.32 13.08 7.06
C SER A 190 14.71 12.95 6.46
N GLY A 191 15.56 13.90 6.78
CA GLY A 191 16.96 13.92 6.38
C GLY A 191 17.19 14.48 4.96
N SER A 192 18.44 14.52 4.56
CA SER A 192 18.84 14.93 3.21
C SER A 192 18.33 13.99 2.13
N ASP A 193 18.16 12.70 2.43
CA ASP A 193 17.55 11.71 1.53
C ASP A 193 16.08 12.00 1.23
N GLY A 194 15.41 12.71 2.13
CA GLY A 194 14.03 13.17 1.98
C GLY A 194 13.89 14.50 1.23
N GLU A 195 14.98 15.08 0.73
CA GLU A 195 14.91 16.34 -0.03
C GLU A 195 14.05 16.17 -1.29
N PHE A 196 13.27 17.20 -1.62
CA PHE A 196 12.47 17.23 -2.84
C PHE A 196 12.68 18.51 -3.61
N THR A 197 12.38 18.50 -4.89
CA THR A 197 12.40 19.69 -5.75
C THR A 197 11.04 19.92 -6.40
N LEU A 198 10.63 21.19 -6.43
CA LEU A 198 9.50 21.69 -7.22
C LEU A 198 10.05 22.59 -8.32
N THR A 199 10.11 22.09 -9.55
CA THR A 199 10.71 22.81 -10.68
C THR A 199 9.73 22.96 -11.82
N ALA A 200 9.96 23.94 -12.68
CA ALA A 200 9.21 24.16 -13.92
C ALA A 200 9.99 23.55 -15.09
N ASN A 201 9.27 22.84 -15.97
CA ASN A 201 9.83 22.29 -17.19
C ASN A 201 9.54 23.17 -18.41
N ASN A 202 8.63 24.14 -18.28
CA ASN A 202 8.36 25.15 -19.29
C ASN A 202 8.02 26.50 -18.67
N ILE A 203 7.94 27.53 -19.50
CA ILE A 203 7.69 28.92 -19.04
C ILE A 203 6.33 29.04 -18.34
N SER A 204 5.28 28.39 -18.86
CA SER A 204 3.97 28.38 -18.20
C SER A 204 3.98 27.61 -16.90
N GLY A 205 4.82 26.58 -16.74
CA GLY A 205 5.05 25.90 -15.48
C GLY A 205 5.71 26.78 -14.43
N LEU A 206 6.64 27.67 -14.84
CA LEU A 206 7.21 28.65 -13.91
C LEU A 206 6.16 29.63 -13.40
N ASN A 207 5.30 30.14 -14.29
CA ASN A 207 4.15 30.96 -13.91
C ASN A 207 3.17 30.18 -12.97
N ALA A 208 2.98 28.90 -13.23
CA ALA A 208 2.12 28.06 -12.39
C ALA A 208 2.70 27.93 -10.97
N LEU A 209 3.98 27.62 -10.81
CA LEU A 209 4.62 27.55 -9.48
C LEU A 209 4.54 28.88 -8.72
N GLN A 210 4.61 30.01 -9.41
CA GLN A 210 4.42 31.33 -8.82
C GLN A 210 2.98 31.56 -8.34
N SER A 211 2.00 31.29 -9.21
CA SER A 211 0.58 31.43 -8.90
C SER A 211 0.14 30.51 -7.76
N LEU A 212 0.79 29.34 -7.63
CA LEU A 212 0.61 28.40 -6.51
C LEU A 212 1.36 28.82 -5.25
N GLY A 213 2.18 29.88 -5.30
CA GLY A 213 3.05 30.28 -4.19
C GLY A 213 4.15 29.25 -3.86
N LEU A 214 4.46 28.34 -4.77
CA LEU A 214 5.39 27.21 -4.56
C LEU A 214 6.75 27.41 -5.26
N PHE A 215 7.17 28.63 -5.42
CA PHE A 215 8.46 28.95 -6.00
C PHE A 215 9.40 29.59 -4.94
N ALA A 216 10.49 28.92 -4.62
CA ALA A 216 11.50 29.41 -3.70
C ALA A 216 12.91 29.01 -4.17
N THR A 217 13.86 29.94 -4.14
CA THR A 217 15.26 29.73 -4.54
C THR A 217 16.22 29.79 -3.37
N LYS A 218 15.77 30.34 -2.24
CA LYS A 218 16.50 30.34 -0.97
C LYS A 218 15.64 29.67 0.11
N ASP A 219 16.30 28.95 1.01
CA ASP A 219 15.67 28.44 2.22
C ASP A 219 15.59 29.52 3.32
N VAL A 220 14.98 29.16 4.45
CA VAL A 220 14.81 30.11 5.59
C VAL A 220 16.15 30.57 6.20
N ASP A 221 17.22 29.80 5.97
CA ASP A 221 18.57 30.11 6.44
C ASP A 221 19.39 30.88 5.40
N GLY A 222 18.82 31.16 4.22
CA GLY A 222 19.44 31.91 3.13
C GLY A 222 20.33 31.07 2.19
N ASN A 223 20.33 29.74 2.35
CA ASN A 223 21.05 28.85 1.46
C ASN A 223 20.29 28.63 0.15
N ASP A 224 21.00 28.19 -0.90
CA ASP A 224 20.37 27.76 -2.15
C ASP A 224 19.48 26.54 -1.90
N THR A 225 18.23 26.62 -2.32
CA THR A 225 17.30 25.49 -2.27
C THR A 225 17.74 24.36 -3.22
N ALA A 226 17.20 23.16 -3.03
CA ALA A 226 17.40 22.05 -3.94
C ALA A 226 16.89 22.36 -5.36
N GLU A 227 15.83 23.17 -5.47
CA GLU A 227 15.28 23.68 -6.72
C GLU A 227 16.31 24.53 -7.49
N LEU A 228 16.91 25.51 -6.81
CA LEU A 228 17.92 26.39 -7.45
C LEU A 228 19.16 25.59 -7.87
N LYS A 229 19.61 24.65 -7.04
CA LYS A 229 20.74 23.75 -7.38
C LYS A 229 20.42 22.94 -8.64
N LYS A 230 19.22 22.36 -8.72
CA LYS A 230 18.76 21.61 -9.91
C LYS A 230 18.71 22.49 -11.16
N TYR A 231 18.24 23.73 -11.05
CA TYR A 231 18.27 24.67 -12.18
C TYR A 231 19.70 25.02 -12.60
N LYS A 232 20.65 25.16 -11.67
CA LYS A 232 22.09 25.36 -12.00
C LYS A 232 22.65 24.16 -12.76
N ASP A 233 22.41 22.95 -12.27
CA ASP A 233 22.88 21.71 -12.91
C ASP A 233 22.30 21.51 -14.32
N ILE A 234 21.04 21.93 -14.56
CA ILE A 234 20.43 21.92 -15.90
C ILE A 234 21.02 23.02 -16.79
N ALA A 235 21.26 24.22 -16.23
CA ALA A 235 21.72 25.37 -16.98
C ALA A 235 23.16 25.18 -17.47
N ASP A 236 24.04 24.55 -16.68
CA ASP A 236 25.43 24.26 -17.01
C ASP A 236 25.63 22.93 -17.75
N GLY A 237 24.59 22.09 -17.82
CA GLY A 237 24.58 20.80 -18.53
C GLY A 237 25.07 19.61 -17.70
N THR A 238 25.31 19.76 -16.40
CA THR A 238 25.59 18.66 -15.47
C THR A 238 24.43 17.68 -15.42
N VAL A 239 23.19 18.21 -15.45
CA VAL A 239 21.97 17.45 -15.64
C VAL A 239 21.41 17.73 -17.03
N THR A 240 21.12 16.67 -17.79
CA THR A 240 20.53 16.80 -19.13
C THR A 240 19.11 17.34 -19.05
N ALA A 241 18.85 18.47 -19.68
CA ALA A 241 17.50 19.00 -19.82
C ALA A 241 16.62 18.06 -20.67
N LYS A 242 15.34 17.94 -20.37
CA LYS A 242 14.36 17.15 -21.15
C LYS A 242 14.18 17.70 -22.57
N ASP A 243 14.19 19.03 -22.68
CA ASP A 243 14.06 19.77 -23.94
C ASP A 243 14.73 21.14 -23.82
N ASP A 244 14.68 21.90 -24.93
CA ASP A 244 15.26 23.23 -24.97
C ASP A 244 14.48 24.24 -24.11
N GLU A 245 13.19 24.07 -23.93
CA GLU A 245 12.36 24.96 -23.12
C GLU A 245 12.74 24.86 -21.64
N GLN A 246 12.91 23.65 -21.10
CA GLN A 246 13.40 23.45 -19.73
C GLN A 246 14.78 24.07 -19.54
N ARG A 247 15.68 23.89 -20.53
CA ARG A 247 17.04 24.50 -20.47
C ARG A 247 16.96 26.02 -20.43
N GLN A 248 16.07 26.66 -21.21
CA GLN A 248 15.90 28.11 -21.22
C GLN A 248 15.35 28.61 -19.88
N VAL A 249 14.38 27.93 -19.31
CA VAL A 249 13.82 28.26 -17.98
C VAL A 249 14.93 28.20 -16.93
N ALA A 250 15.73 27.13 -16.93
CA ALA A 250 16.83 26.96 -15.97
C ALA A 250 17.88 28.08 -16.10
N LYS A 251 18.32 28.38 -17.32
CA LYS A 251 19.28 29.47 -17.58
C LYS A 251 18.72 30.84 -17.16
N ALA A 252 17.45 31.10 -17.38
CA ALA A 252 16.81 32.35 -16.98
C ALA A 252 16.80 32.52 -15.46
N ILE A 253 16.39 31.48 -14.73
CA ILE A 253 16.35 31.49 -13.25
C ILE A 253 17.76 31.71 -12.69
N VAL A 254 18.76 30.95 -13.15
CA VAL A 254 20.15 31.10 -12.68
C VAL A 254 20.67 32.52 -12.92
N LYS A 255 20.50 33.05 -14.12
CA LYS A 255 20.93 34.41 -14.50
C LYS A 255 20.37 35.49 -13.58
N ILE A 256 19.11 35.36 -13.19
CA ILE A 256 18.40 36.31 -12.31
C ILE A 256 18.89 36.18 -10.88
N TYR A 257 18.97 34.96 -10.34
CA TYR A 257 19.34 34.75 -8.93
C TYR A 257 20.84 34.83 -8.65
N GLU A 258 21.70 34.82 -9.66
CA GLU A 258 23.12 35.16 -9.57
C GLU A 258 23.37 36.67 -9.73
N ASN A 259 22.31 37.49 -9.77
CA ASN A 259 22.37 38.94 -9.95
C ASN A 259 23.14 39.41 -11.23
N THR A 260 23.10 38.58 -12.26
CA THR A 260 23.69 38.90 -13.57
C THR A 260 22.71 39.50 -14.56
N TYR A 261 21.41 39.59 -14.15
CA TYR A 261 20.33 40.12 -14.95
C TYR A 261 19.98 41.57 -14.55
N THR A 262 20.20 42.51 -15.46
CA THR A 262 20.03 43.96 -15.21
C THR A 262 18.69 44.46 -15.77
N ALA A 263 18.33 45.70 -15.43
CA ALA A 263 17.17 46.38 -16.01
C ALA A 263 17.29 46.53 -17.55
N ASP A 264 18.50 46.72 -18.05
CA ASP A 264 18.77 46.79 -19.49
C ASP A 264 18.55 45.44 -20.17
N ASN A 265 18.94 44.34 -19.53
CA ASN A 265 18.61 42.99 -20.02
C ASN A 265 17.11 42.78 -20.10
N LEU A 266 16.35 43.17 -19.08
CA LEU A 266 14.89 43.06 -19.08
C LEU A 266 14.24 43.86 -20.20
N ALA A 267 14.74 45.11 -20.46
CA ALA A 267 14.26 45.94 -21.55
C ALA A 267 14.57 45.31 -22.93
N ALA A 268 15.77 44.75 -23.10
CA ALA A 268 16.15 44.04 -24.32
C ALA A 268 15.30 42.80 -24.59
N ASP A 269 15.09 42.00 -23.52
CA ASP A 269 14.25 40.78 -23.63
C ASP A 269 12.80 41.14 -23.95
N LYS A 270 12.22 42.17 -23.34
CA LYS A 270 10.87 42.67 -23.67
C LYS A 270 10.79 43.08 -25.14
N LYS A 271 11.82 43.79 -25.66
CA LYS A 271 11.87 44.15 -27.07
C LYS A 271 11.93 42.91 -27.97
N THR A 272 12.78 41.93 -27.65
CA THR A 272 12.88 40.68 -28.40
C THR A 272 11.53 39.96 -28.50
N VAL A 273 10.77 39.90 -27.38
CA VAL A 273 9.43 39.30 -27.36
C VAL A 273 8.47 40.09 -28.25
N THR A 274 8.42 41.41 -28.11
CA THR A 274 7.53 42.28 -28.91
C THR A 274 7.84 42.17 -30.38
N ASP A 275 9.12 42.21 -30.76
CA ASP A 275 9.55 42.12 -32.16
C ASP A 275 9.16 40.74 -32.76
N TYR A 276 9.38 39.63 -32.03
CA TYR A 276 9.03 38.30 -32.52
C TYR A 276 7.51 38.13 -32.66
N GLU A 277 6.70 38.57 -31.69
CA GLU A 277 5.25 38.49 -31.72
C GLU A 277 4.67 39.35 -32.88
N ALA A 278 5.26 40.50 -33.18
CA ALA A 278 4.91 41.32 -34.33
C ALA A 278 5.16 40.56 -35.66
N GLN A 279 6.32 39.91 -35.77
CA GLN A 279 6.61 39.09 -36.97
C GLN A 279 5.73 37.86 -37.05
N GLN A 280 5.39 37.26 -35.96
CA GLN A 280 4.46 36.10 -35.88
C GLN A 280 3.04 36.51 -36.31
N ALA A 281 2.58 37.68 -35.95
CA ALA A 281 1.31 38.20 -36.41
C ALA A 281 1.26 38.37 -37.93
N LEU A 282 2.34 38.96 -38.51
CA LEU A 282 2.46 39.10 -39.96
C LEU A 282 2.54 37.74 -40.68
N ALA A 283 3.26 36.78 -40.17
CA ALA A 283 3.35 35.42 -40.74
C ALA A 283 1.98 34.69 -40.64
N SER A 284 1.23 34.92 -39.56
CA SER A 284 -0.13 34.37 -39.39
C SER A 284 -1.12 35.01 -40.37
N GLU A 285 -0.99 36.31 -40.62
CA GLU A 285 -1.78 37.03 -41.59
C GLU A 285 -1.47 36.54 -43.02
N TYR A 286 -0.20 36.34 -43.35
CA TYR A 286 0.23 35.72 -44.60
C TYR A 286 -0.43 34.36 -44.83
N LYS A 287 -0.36 33.49 -43.82
CA LYS A 287 -1.00 32.18 -43.92
C LYS A 287 -2.51 32.28 -44.13
N LYS A 288 -3.20 33.15 -43.39
CA LYS A 288 -4.63 33.37 -43.53
C LYS A 288 -5.01 33.75 -44.97
N TYR A 289 -4.33 34.73 -45.58
CA TYR A 289 -4.62 35.16 -46.93
C TYR A 289 -4.22 34.13 -48.00
N THR A 290 -3.14 33.36 -47.75
CA THR A 290 -2.76 32.24 -48.60
C THR A 290 -3.80 31.14 -48.59
N ASP A 291 -4.30 30.75 -47.41
CA ASP A 291 -5.34 29.72 -47.28
C ASP A 291 -6.65 30.14 -47.97
N ILE A 292 -7.04 31.43 -47.91
CA ILE A 292 -8.20 31.96 -48.63
C ILE A 292 -8.00 31.86 -50.14
N LYS A 293 -6.85 32.33 -50.64
CA LYS A 293 -6.49 32.27 -52.05
C LYS A 293 -6.50 30.85 -52.57
N ASP A 294 -5.77 29.94 -51.91
CA ASP A 294 -5.63 28.55 -52.38
C ASP A 294 -6.97 27.79 -52.36
N SER A 295 -7.81 28.03 -51.31
CA SER A 295 -9.15 27.46 -51.26
C SER A 295 -10.05 27.94 -52.38
N PHE A 296 -10.02 29.25 -52.68
CA PHE A 296 -10.79 29.82 -53.78
C PHE A 296 -10.31 29.28 -55.15
N GLU A 297 -9.02 29.28 -55.42
CA GLU A 297 -8.43 28.77 -56.65
C GLU A 297 -8.73 27.29 -56.86
N LYS A 298 -8.71 26.49 -55.82
CA LYS A 298 -9.11 25.08 -55.87
C LYS A 298 -10.59 24.92 -56.24
N ASN A 299 -11.47 25.68 -55.61
CA ASN A 299 -12.90 25.66 -55.94
C ASN A 299 -13.16 26.15 -57.35
N LYS A 300 -12.45 27.20 -57.82
CA LYS A 300 -12.54 27.72 -59.19
C LYS A 300 -12.06 26.72 -60.23
N ALA A 301 -10.95 26.03 -59.99
CA ALA A 301 -10.47 24.98 -60.91
C ALA A 301 -11.46 23.82 -60.98
N ARG A 302 -12.08 23.40 -59.88
CA ARG A 302 -13.14 22.37 -59.92
C ARG A 302 -14.41 22.86 -60.63
N TYR A 303 -14.80 24.10 -60.41
CA TYR A 303 -15.89 24.74 -61.13
C TYR A 303 -15.65 24.77 -62.69
N ASP A 304 -14.45 25.14 -63.09
CA ASP A 304 -14.08 25.21 -64.53
C ASP A 304 -14.06 23.81 -65.17
N GLU A 305 -13.60 22.80 -64.44
CA GLU A 305 -13.66 21.39 -64.85
C GLU A 305 -15.12 20.93 -65.07
N LEU A 306 -16.00 21.23 -64.14
CA LEU A 306 -17.41 20.86 -64.21
C LEU A 306 -18.14 21.66 -65.32
N ALA A 307 -17.79 22.94 -65.53
CA ALA A 307 -18.34 23.79 -66.59
C ALA A 307 -18.09 23.20 -67.95
N ALA A 308 -16.90 22.61 -68.23
CA ALA A 308 -16.55 21.99 -69.49
C ALA A 308 -17.50 20.82 -69.90
N GLY A 309 -18.05 20.13 -68.87
CA GLY A 309 -18.98 19.01 -69.09
C GLY A 309 -20.46 19.33 -68.87
N LEU A 310 -20.79 20.59 -68.53
CA LEU A 310 -22.09 20.96 -67.95
C LEU A 310 -23.28 20.68 -68.91
N ASP A 311 -23.17 21.08 -70.16
CA ASP A 311 -24.25 20.86 -71.13
C ASP A 311 -24.52 19.36 -71.32
N GLY A 312 -23.47 18.56 -71.48
CA GLY A 312 -23.62 17.13 -71.68
C GLY A 312 -24.20 16.44 -70.44
N ASN A 313 -23.87 16.94 -69.17
CA ASN A 313 -24.46 16.43 -67.96
C ASN A 313 -25.91 16.88 -67.78
N LYS A 314 -26.24 18.13 -68.10
CA LYS A 314 -27.63 18.60 -68.14
C LYS A 314 -28.49 17.79 -69.08
N ASP A 315 -27.98 17.48 -70.31
CA ASP A 315 -28.71 16.64 -71.24
C ASP A 315 -29.08 15.26 -70.72
N LYS A 316 -28.20 14.64 -69.95
CA LYS A 316 -28.47 13.32 -69.32
C LYS A 316 -29.59 13.35 -68.32
N LEU A 317 -29.92 14.52 -67.74
CA LEU A 317 -30.98 14.66 -66.74
C LEU A 317 -32.39 14.70 -67.32
N TYR A 318 -32.54 14.56 -68.63
CA TYR A 318 -33.83 14.53 -69.32
C TYR A 318 -34.07 13.18 -70.00
N LYS A 319 -35.33 12.75 -69.99
CA LYS A 319 -35.84 11.60 -70.70
C LYS A 319 -36.88 12.06 -71.81
N MET A 320 -37.06 11.27 -72.84
CA MET A 320 -38.15 11.47 -73.79
C MET A 320 -39.39 10.71 -73.27
N VAL A 321 -40.48 11.44 -73.13
CA VAL A 321 -41.78 10.88 -72.75
C VAL A 321 -42.74 11.01 -73.87
N THR A 322 -43.37 9.90 -74.28
CA THR A 322 -44.39 9.92 -75.35
C THR A 322 -45.74 10.25 -74.70
N LYS A 323 -46.41 11.29 -75.25
CA LYS A 323 -47.77 11.67 -74.85
C LYS A 323 -48.82 10.79 -75.51
N ASP A 324 -50.02 10.83 -74.95
CA ASP A 324 -51.18 10.05 -75.50
C ASP A 324 -51.50 10.41 -76.92
N ASP A 325 -51.09 11.60 -77.43
CA ASP A 325 -51.26 12.04 -78.80
C ASP A 325 -50.16 11.56 -79.75
N GLY A 326 -49.21 10.74 -79.29
CA GLY A 326 -48.07 10.21 -80.06
C GLY A 326 -46.89 11.19 -80.20
N SER A 327 -46.96 12.40 -79.66
CA SER A 327 -45.85 13.34 -79.66
C SER A 327 -44.87 12.98 -78.52
N THR A 328 -43.61 13.33 -78.68
CA THR A 328 -42.58 13.10 -77.60
C THR A 328 -42.19 14.44 -77.00
N GLU A 329 -42.09 14.48 -75.71
CA GLU A 329 -41.62 15.61 -74.93
C GLU A 329 -40.39 15.24 -74.11
N ARG A 330 -39.46 16.17 -74.01
CA ARG A 330 -38.27 16.06 -73.20
C ARG A 330 -38.60 16.49 -71.71
N VAL A 331 -38.59 15.57 -70.79
CA VAL A 331 -38.97 15.81 -69.42
C VAL A 331 -37.78 15.53 -68.51
N GLN A 332 -37.52 16.40 -67.53
CA GLN A 332 -36.45 16.19 -66.51
C GLN A 332 -36.82 15.06 -65.55
N TYR A 333 -35.86 14.25 -65.16
CA TYR A 333 -36.07 13.25 -64.07
C TYR A 333 -36.43 13.94 -62.73
N THR A 334 -37.46 13.41 -62.08
CA THR A 334 -37.86 13.89 -60.77
C THR A 334 -36.93 13.36 -59.66
N ASP A 335 -36.98 13.96 -58.47
CA ASP A 335 -36.19 13.49 -57.32
C ASP A 335 -36.61 12.06 -56.86
N GLU A 336 -37.90 11.71 -57.03
CA GLU A 336 -38.41 10.37 -56.79
C GLU A 336 -37.78 9.36 -57.75
N GLU A 337 -37.74 9.68 -59.07
CA GLU A 337 -37.14 8.81 -60.04
C GLU A 337 -35.63 8.64 -59.84
N LEU A 338 -34.95 9.70 -59.45
CA LEU A 338 -33.52 9.63 -59.08
C LEU A 338 -33.28 8.78 -57.80
N ALA A 339 -34.22 8.83 -56.86
CA ALA A 339 -34.17 7.98 -55.67
C ALA A 339 -34.41 6.50 -56.03
N GLU A 340 -35.38 6.21 -56.94
CA GLU A 340 -35.60 4.85 -57.44
C GLU A 340 -34.36 4.30 -58.17
N MET A 341 -33.66 5.13 -58.94
CA MET A 341 -32.41 4.76 -59.65
C MET A 341 -31.32 4.35 -58.54
N LYS A 342 -31.21 5.12 -57.49
CA LYS A 342 -30.29 4.80 -56.39
C LYS A 342 -30.66 3.48 -55.71
N ALA A 343 -31.95 3.24 -55.45
CA ALA A 343 -32.45 2.00 -54.88
C ALA A 343 -32.15 0.80 -55.79
N PHE A 344 -32.44 0.93 -57.11
CA PHE A 344 -32.16 -0.11 -58.07
C PHE A 344 -30.66 -0.49 -58.11
N ILE A 345 -29.77 0.48 -58.12
CA ILE A 345 -28.31 0.23 -58.08
C ILE A 345 -27.91 -0.50 -56.82
N LYS A 346 -28.46 -0.11 -55.67
CA LYS A 346 -28.15 -0.73 -54.36
C LYS A 346 -28.62 -2.19 -54.33
N GLU A 347 -29.83 -2.46 -54.82
CA GLU A 347 -30.45 -3.79 -54.79
C GLU A 347 -29.73 -4.77 -55.72
N ASN A 348 -29.24 -4.30 -56.86
CA ASN A 348 -28.61 -5.13 -57.91
C ASN A 348 -27.06 -5.11 -57.86
N ASN A 349 -26.47 -4.58 -56.81
CA ASN A 349 -25.02 -4.50 -56.67
C ASN A 349 -24.38 -5.89 -56.62
N GLY A 350 -23.42 -6.15 -57.49
CA GLY A 350 -22.76 -7.44 -57.62
C GLY A 350 -23.47 -8.45 -58.53
N THR A 351 -24.50 -8.02 -59.31
CA THR A 351 -25.20 -8.88 -60.27
C THR A 351 -24.27 -9.44 -61.33
N ALA A 352 -24.44 -10.70 -61.69
CA ALA A 352 -23.79 -11.35 -62.83
C ALA A 352 -24.63 -11.24 -64.12
N ASP A 353 -25.84 -10.67 -64.04
CA ASP A 353 -26.71 -10.46 -65.24
C ASP A 353 -26.24 -9.26 -66.01
N THR A 354 -25.88 -9.49 -67.32
CA THR A 354 -25.28 -8.50 -68.17
C THR A 354 -26.30 -7.38 -68.54
N ALA A 355 -27.59 -7.70 -68.64
CA ALA A 355 -28.64 -6.72 -68.97
C ALA A 355 -28.90 -5.81 -67.74
N ILE A 356 -28.93 -6.35 -66.54
CA ILE A 356 -29.06 -5.58 -65.29
C ILE A 356 -27.83 -4.71 -65.06
N ALA A 357 -26.63 -5.24 -65.33
CA ALA A 357 -25.37 -4.48 -65.20
C ALA A 357 -25.35 -3.27 -66.20
N GLN A 358 -25.87 -3.42 -67.42
CA GLN A 358 -25.99 -2.31 -68.41
C GLN A 358 -26.98 -1.25 -67.88
N GLN A 359 -28.16 -1.64 -67.36
CA GLN A 359 -29.13 -0.69 -66.81
C GLN A 359 -28.55 0.03 -65.54
N MET A 360 -27.78 -0.67 -64.75
CA MET A 360 -27.07 -0.04 -63.61
C MET A 360 -26.08 1.04 -64.14
N ALA A 361 -25.29 0.73 -65.17
CA ALA A 361 -24.32 1.67 -65.72
C ALA A 361 -25.01 2.94 -66.28
N GLU A 362 -26.16 2.78 -66.96
CA GLU A 362 -26.96 3.91 -67.46
C GLU A 362 -27.49 4.77 -66.29
N LYS A 363 -28.07 4.14 -65.24
CA LYS A 363 -28.59 4.86 -64.12
C LYS A 363 -27.46 5.54 -63.33
N GLN A 364 -26.29 4.89 -63.15
CA GLN A 364 -25.11 5.49 -62.58
C GLN A 364 -24.64 6.73 -63.34
N ALA A 365 -24.67 6.67 -64.65
CA ALA A 365 -24.29 7.83 -65.48
C ALA A 365 -25.25 9.02 -65.33
N ILE A 366 -26.55 8.78 -65.14
CA ILE A 366 -27.55 9.83 -64.89
C ILE A 366 -27.34 10.44 -63.50
N LEU A 367 -27.13 9.58 -62.42
CA LEU A 367 -26.88 10.05 -61.07
C LEU A 367 -25.55 10.81 -60.96
N ALA A 368 -24.52 10.38 -61.68
CA ALA A 368 -23.24 11.08 -61.76
C ALA A 368 -23.38 12.45 -62.43
N ALA A 369 -24.20 12.51 -63.47
CA ALA A 369 -24.50 13.78 -64.12
C ALA A 369 -25.28 14.75 -63.21
N LYS A 370 -26.25 14.24 -62.43
CA LYS A 370 -26.97 15.05 -61.44
C LYS A 370 -26.00 15.58 -60.37
N ALA A 371 -25.17 14.71 -59.83
CA ALA A 371 -24.17 15.12 -58.80
C ALA A 371 -23.20 16.19 -59.32
N ALA A 372 -22.77 16.07 -60.63
CA ALA A 372 -21.90 17.05 -61.28
C ALA A 372 -22.57 18.40 -61.43
N VAL A 373 -23.87 18.40 -61.84
CA VAL A 373 -24.65 19.65 -62.00
C VAL A 373 -24.88 20.30 -60.62
N ASP A 374 -25.23 19.53 -59.59
CA ASP A 374 -25.45 20.06 -58.24
C ASP A 374 -24.16 20.64 -57.64
N GLU A 375 -23.04 19.94 -57.78
CA GLU A 375 -21.71 20.40 -57.35
C GLU A 375 -21.33 21.71 -58.14
N TYR A 376 -21.62 21.82 -59.43
CA TYR A 376 -21.39 23.03 -60.20
C TYR A 376 -22.18 24.22 -59.64
N GLU A 377 -23.49 24.05 -59.37
CA GLU A 377 -24.35 25.10 -58.88
C GLU A 377 -23.94 25.55 -57.44
N GLU A 378 -23.54 24.57 -56.56
CA GLU A 378 -23.01 24.88 -55.24
C GLU A 378 -21.69 25.64 -55.33
N LEU A 379 -20.78 25.23 -56.21
CA LEU A 379 -19.51 25.92 -56.44
C LEU A 379 -19.70 27.29 -57.01
N ASP A 380 -20.64 27.49 -58.00
CA ASP A 380 -20.97 28.79 -58.56
C ASP A 380 -21.39 29.79 -57.48
N LYS A 381 -22.25 29.34 -56.57
CA LYS A 381 -22.65 30.13 -55.40
C LYS A 381 -21.46 30.43 -54.51
N THR A 382 -20.67 29.38 -54.13
CA THR A 382 -19.52 29.49 -53.26
C THR A 382 -18.46 30.47 -53.78
N ILE A 383 -18.20 30.42 -55.07
CA ILE A 383 -17.26 31.33 -55.75
C ILE A 383 -17.77 32.76 -55.67
N LYS A 384 -19.07 33.00 -56.02
CA LYS A 384 -19.67 34.33 -55.94
C LYS A 384 -19.65 34.93 -54.57
N ASP A 385 -19.97 34.09 -53.53
CA ASP A 385 -20.01 34.51 -52.12
C ASP A 385 -18.60 34.84 -51.59
N ASN A 386 -17.54 34.16 -52.05
CA ASN A 386 -16.17 34.32 -51.58
C ASN A 386 -15.28 35.21 -52.52
N GLN A 387 -15.78 35.71 -53.60
CA GLN A 387 -14.99 36.50 -54.60
C GLN A 387 -14.33 37.73 -53.91
N SER A 388 -15.11 38.48 -53.11
CA SER A 388 -14.60 39.69 -52.45
C SER A 388 -13.47 39.35 -51.45
N GLY A 389 -13.62 38.24 -50.73
CA GLY A 389 -12.56 37.76 -49.80
C GLY A 389 -11.28 37.32 -50.52
N TYR A 390 -11.43 36.70 -51.69
CA TYR A 390 -10.31 36.35 -52.58
C TYR A 390 -9.59 37.58 -53.12
N ASP A 391 -10.33 38.55 -53.63
CA ASP A 391 -9.74 39.78 -54.15
C ASP A 391 -8.98 40.55 -53.09
N GLU A 392 -9.54 40.67 -51.88
CA GLU A 392 -8.84 41.24 -50.73
C GLU A 392 -7.56 40.45 -50.37
N ALA A 393 -7.64 39.12 -50.34
CA ALA A 393 -6.51 38.27 -50.03
C ALA A 393 -5.37 38.42 -51.05
N VAL A 394 -5.70 38.42 -52.35
CA VAL A 394 -4.72 38.61 -53.41
C VAL A 394 -4.08 39.99 -53.34
N GLN A 395 -4.88 41.03 -53.07
CA GLN A 395 -4.36 42.40 -52.93
C GLN A 395 -3.39 42.47 -51.74
N LYS A 396 -3.80 41.95 -50.53
CA LYS A 396 -2.95 41.92 -49.34
C LYS A 396 -1.67 41.15 -49.57
N LEU A 397 -1.73 39.99 -50.22
CA LEU A 397 -0.54 39.19 -50.54
C LEU A 397 0.42 39.92 -51.46
N ASN A 398 -0.09 40.67 -52.46
CA ASN A 398 0.72 41.45 -53.41
C ASN A 398 1.34 42.68 -52.74
N ASP A 399 0.52 43.46 -52.01
CA ASP A 399 0.96 44.71 -51.39
C ASP A 399 2.01 44.48 -50.28
N ASN A 400 1.96 43.33 -49.60
CA ASN A 400 2.82 43.01 -48.48
C ASN A 400 3.80 41.84 -48.73
N ALA A 401 3.99 41.42 -49.98
CA ALA A 401 4.74 40.20 -50.34
C ALA A 401 6.12 40.11 -49.68
N SER A 402 6.89 41.18 -49.73
CA SER A 402 8.23 41.22 -49.11
C SER A 402 8.19 41.19 -47.56
N THR A 403 7.20 41.88 -47.00
CA THR A 403 6.98 41.95 -45.52
C THR A 403 6.57 40.58 -45.00
N TYR A 404 5.65 39.91 -45.64
CA TYR A 404 5.17 38.58 -45.25
C TYR A 404 6.27 37.51 -45.41
N SER A 405 7.04 37.55 -46.49
CA SER A 405 8.18 36.66 -46.69
C SER A 405 9.21 36.85 -45.57
N ALA A 406 9.62 38.08 -45.32
CA ALA A 406 10.59 38.41 -44.27
C ALA A 406 10.08 37.98 -42.89
N ALA A 407 8.79 38.20 -42.61
CA ALA A 407 8.19 37.77 -41.35
C ALA A 407 8.16 36.25 -41.20
N THR A 408 7.80 35.53 -42.25
CA THR A 408 7.78 34.06 -42.26
C THR A 408 9.19 33.48 -42.08
N ASP A 409 10.17 34.04 -42.79
CA ASP A 409 11.57 33.63 -42.65
C ASP A 409 12.08 33.92 -41.23
N TYR A 410 11.73 35.07 -40.64
CA TYR A 410 12.12 35.46 -39.31
C TYR A 410 11.60 34.50 -38.24
N VAL A 411 10.29 34.18 -38.28
CA VAL A 411 9.69 33.30 -37.23
C VAL A 411 10.05 31.82 -37.39
N ASN A 412 10.43 31.39 -38.59
CA ASN A 412 10.87 30.03 -38.85
C ASN A 412 12.32 29.78 -38.52
N LYS A 413 13.14 30.84 -38.36
CA LYS A 413 14.54 30.70 -38.00
C LYS A 413 14.73 30.26 -36.56
N ASP A 414 15.45 29.17 -36.34
CA ASP A 414 15.59 28.54 -35.03
C ASP A 414 16.29 29.47 -34.01
N ASP A 415 17.27 30.27 -34.44
CA ASP A 415 17.90 31.29 -33.58
C ASP A 415 16.87 32.28 -33.00
N ASN A 416 15.91 32.73 -33.82
CA ASN A 416 14.90 33.68 -33.39
C ASN A 416 13.86 33.04 -32.46
N LYS A 417 13.47 31.77 -32.71
CA LYS A 417 12.63 30.99 -31.79
C LYS A 417 13.30 30.81 -30.44
N THR A 418 14.60 30.46 -30.46
CA THR A 418 15.40 30.29 -29.26
C THR A 418 15.54 31.60 -28.49
N ALA A 419 15.85 32.72 -29.20
CA ALA A 419 15.94 34.03 -28.58
C ALA A 419 14.61 34.46 -27.93
N TYR A 420 13.50 34.26 -28.62
CA TYR A 420 12.17 34.53 -28.11
C TYR A 420 11.84 33.70 -26.86
N ALA A 421 12.06 32.39 -26.89
CA ALA A 421 11.84 31.50 -25.76
C ALA A 421 12.72 31.91 -24.56
N SER A 422 13.99 32.20 -24.79
CA SER A 422 14.92 32.66 -23.75
C SER A 422 14.49 33.99 -23.12
N ALA A 423 14.10 34.95 -23.95
CA ALA A 423 13.65 36.26 -23.48
C ALA A 423 12.35 36.13 -22.66
N LYS A 424 11.41 35.33 -23.12
CA LYS A 424 10.18 35.05 -22.38
C LYS A 424 10.43 34.40 -21.03
N ALA A 425 11.31 33.40 -21.00
CA ALA A 425 11.70 32.73 -19.76
C ALA A 425 12.37 33.73 -18.78
N ALA A 426 13.26 34.61 -19.28
CA ALA A 426 13.93 35.61 -18.45
C ALA A 426 12.97 36.67 -17.89
N ILE A 427 11.99 37.14 -18.68
CA ILE A 427 10.95 38.07 -18.21
C ILE A 427 10.11 37.45 -17.08
N VAL A 428 9.67 36.20 -17.26
CA VAL A 428 8.87 35.48 -16.27
C VAL A 428 9.67 35.23 -15.00
N ALA A 429 10.94 34.83 -15.12
CA ALA A 429 11.80 34.61 -13.96
C ALA A 429 12.13 35.92 -13.22
N ALA A 430 12.27 37.05 -13.95
CA ALA A 430 12.46 38.38 -13.35
C ALA A 430 11.21 38.87 -12.63
N ASP A 431 10.02 38.62 -13.19
CA ASP A 431 8.76 38.90 -12.53
C ASP A 431 8.62 38.07 -11.24
N ALA A 432 9.04 36.79 -11.29
CA ALA A 432 9.12 35.94 -10.10
C ALA A 432 10.00 36.53 -9.01
N ALA A 433 11.19 36.93 -9.38
CA ALA A 433 12.15 37.48 -8.43
C ALA A 433 11.71 38.84 -7.84
N SER A 434 10.92 39.62 -8.60
CA SER A 434 10.40 40.92 -8.16
C SER A 434 9.22 40.81 -7.19
N LYS A 435 8.48 39.71 -7.23
CA LYS A 435 7.37 39.42 -6.31
C LYS A 435 7.95 38.82 -5.05
N SER A 436 7.85 39.55 -3.93
CA SER A 436 8.18 39.00 -2.62
C SER A 436 7.37 37.73 -2.41
N SER A 437 8.03 36.58 -2.45
CA SER A 437 7.38 35.31 -2.16
C SER A 437 7.34 35.13 -0.64
N ASP A 438 6.15 35.10 -0.05
CA ASP A 438 5.96 34.68 1.34
C ASP A 438 6.22 33.16 1.51
N ALA A 439 6.71 32.47 0.51
CA ALA A 439 7.03 31.06 0.59
C ALA A 439 8.25 30.85 1.50
N ALA A 440 8.11 29.92 2.42
CA ALA A 440 9.22 29.49 3.30
C ALA A 440 9.61 28.06 2.95
N ARG A 441 10.87 27.87 2.55
CA ARG A 441 11.46 26.56 2.23
C ARG A 441 12.40 26.15 3.35
N ILE A 442 12.25 24.96 3.88
CA ILE A 442 13.15 24.34 4.84
C ILE A 442 13.74 23.12 4.15
N SER A 443 15.06 23.06 4.05
CA SER A 443 15.77 21.93 3.48
C SER A 443 15.76 20.73 4.43
N GLY A 444 15.76 19.51 3.89
CA GLY A 444 15.93 18.30 4.69
C GLY A 444 17.31 18.26 5.33
N GLN A 445 17.37 17.92 6.61
CA GLN A 445 18.61 17.87 7.38
C GLN A 445 18.76 16.53 8.07
N ASP A 446 19.94 15.93 7.94
CA ASP A 446 20.30 14.75 8.70
C ASP A 446 20.61 15.10 10.15
N ALA A 447 20.25 14.18 11.05
CA ALA A 447 20.75 14.22 12.40
C ALA A 447 22.26 13.96 12.41
N GLU A 448 22.96 14.60 13.33
CA GLU A 448 24.38 14.43 13.54
C GLU A 448 24.68 14.24 15.03
N ILE A 449 25.35 13.15 15.35
CA ILE A 449 25.90 12.91 16.69
C ILE A 449 27.41 12.74 16.60
N VAL A 450 28.09 13.10 17.68
CA VAL A 450 29.49 12.73 17.91
C VAL A 450 29.52 11.71 19.03
N LEU A 451 29.99 10.50 18.76
CA LEU A 451 30.13 9.43 19.74
C LEU A 451 31.61 9.10 19.92
N ASN A 452 32.13 9.26 21.13
CA ASN A 452 33.55 9.08 21.44
C ASN A 452 34.51 9.85 20.50
N GLY A 453 34.13 11.07 20.07
CA GLY A 453 34.93 11.92 19.17
C GLY A 453 34.74 11.61 17.67
N VAL A 454 33.92 10.63 17.29
CA VAL A 454 33.63 10.29 15.88
C VAL A 454 32.22 10.77 15.52
N THR A 455 32.09 11.46 14.39
CA THR A 455 30.83 11.96 13.88
C THR A 455 30.06 10.86 13.11
N PHE A 456 28.77 10.74 13.39
CA PHE A 456 27.83 9.89 12.69
C PHE A 456 26.63 10.72 12.24
N THR A 457 26.09 10.39 11.07
CA THR A 457 24.90 11.03 10.51
C THR A 457 23.77 10.02 10.28
N SER A 458 22.54 10.47 10.36
CA SER A 458 21.35 9.65 10.12
C SER A 458 20.21 10.51 9.58
N SER A 459 19.61 10.07 8.49
CA SER A 459 18.43 10.75 7.91
C SER A 459 17.18 10.61 8.77
N THR A 460 17.10 9.60 9.65
CA THR A 460 15.94 9.36 10.52
C THR A 460 16.10 9.86 11.96
N GLY A 461 17.31 10.28 12.33
CA GLY A 461 17.67 10.64 13.72
C GLY A 461 17.91 9.43 14.63
N THR A 462 17.83 8.19 14.10
CA THR A 462 18.16 6.96 14.82
C THR A 462 19.47 6.39 14.28
N PHE A 463 20.40 6.08 15.17
CA PHE A 463 21.73 5.57 14.87
C PHE A 463 21.88 4.15 15.40
N SER A 464 22.30 3.24 14.56
CA SER A 464 22.65 1.87 14.95
C SER A 464 24.17 1.72 14.94
N ILE A 465 24.78 1.77 16.14
CA ILE A 465 26.24 1.81 16.28
C ILE A 465 26.67 0.80 17.34
N ASN A 466 27.48 -0.18 16.94
CA ASN A 466 28.09 -1.16 17.85
C ASN A 466 27.10 -1.81 18.84
N GLY A 467 25.92 -2.20 18.33
CA GLY A 467 24.88 -2.82 19.12
C GLY A 467 23.99 -1.86 19.93
N LEU A 468 24.26 -0.57 19.88
CA LEU A 468 23.37 0.47 20.43
C LEU A 468 22.45 1.00 19.36
N SER A 469 21.18 1.19 19.67
CA SER A 469 20.24 2.00 18.92
C SER A 469 19.99 3.30 19.69
N ILE A 470 20.47 4.41 19.12
CA ILE A 470 20.44 5.74 19.72
C ILE A 470 19.49 6.60 18.90
N THR A 471 18.45 7.15 19.52
CA THR A 471 17.54 8.12 18.87
C THR A 471 17.77 9.49 19.47
N ALA A 472 18.30 10.42 18.67
CA ALA A 472 18.52 11.81 19.06
C ALA A 472 17.18 12.54 19.18
N MET A 473 16.97 13.25 20.30
CA MET A 473 15.72 13.95 20.61
C MET A 473 15.90 15.46 20.80
N GLN A 474 17.07 15.88 21.28
CA GLN A 474 17.40 17.28 21.52
C GLN A 474 18.88 17.53 21.28
N VAL A 475 19.20 18.68 20.69
CA VAL A 475 20.59 19.13 20.55
C VAL A 475 21.17 19.40 21.93
N THR A 476 22.39 18.88 22.21
CA THR A 476 23.10 19.15 23.47
C THR A 476 23.62 20.57 23.50
N ALA A 477 23.69 21.19 24.69
CA ALA A 477 24.23 22.53 24.84
C ALA A 477 25.71 22.58 24.40
N ALA A 478 26.16 23.75 23.96
CA ALA A 478 27.55 23.91 23.49
C ALA A 478 28.55 23.52 24.59
N GLY A 479 29.42 22.55 24.30
CA GLY A 479 30.42 22.04 25.23
C GLY A 479 29.93 20.95 26.18
N GLU A 480 28.64 20.60 26.18
CA GLU A 480 28.10 19.52 27.00
C GLU A 480 28.12 18.19 26.25
N GLU A 481 28.38 17.13 27.00
CA GLU A 481 28.34 15.75 26.54
C GLU A 481 27.45 14.93 27.46
N VAL A 482 26.71 14.00 26.89
CA VAL A 482 25.94 13.00 27.65
C VAL A 482 26.69 11.68 27.67
N SER A 483 26.57 10.97 28.78
CA SER A 483 27.21 9.66 28.95
C SER A 483 26.21 8.56 28.72
N ILE A 484 26.56 7.57 27.88
CA ILE A 484 25.81 6.33 27.65
C ILE A 484 26.56 5.21 28.34
N THR A 485 25.96 4.59 29.34
CA THR A 485 26.56 3.45 30.05
C THR A 485 25.81 2.18 29.69
N THR A 486 26.54 1.21 29.16
CA THR A 486 26.03 -0.13 28.80
C THR A 486 26.57 -1.15 29.76
N SER A 487 25.71 -2.00 30.28
CA SER A 487 26.06 -3.11 31.18
C SER A 487 25.23 -4.35 30.88
N ASN A 488 25.59 -5.47 31.47
CA ASN A 488 24.74 -6.65 31.46
C ASN A 488 23.42 -6.35 32.16
N ASP A 489 22.31 -6.76 31.58
CA ASP A 489 20.96 -6.65 32.18
C ASP A 489 20.72 -7.85 33.10
N THR A 490 21.27 -7.79 34.29
CA THR A 490 21.13 -8.86 35.31
C THR A 490 19.68 -9.02 35.78
N GLN A 491 18.92 -7.93 35.86
CA GLN A 491 17.49 -7.97 36.18
C GLN A 491 16.66 -8.59 35.06
N GLY A 492 16.96 -8.25 33.83
CA GLY A 492 16.31 -8.86 32.63
C GLY A 492 16.55 -10.36 32.56
N MET A 493 17.78 -10.81 32.87
CA MET A 493 18.13 -12.23 32.94
C MET A 493 17.36 -12.94 34.06
N TYR A 494 17.31 -12.36 35.27
CA TYR A 494 16.51 -12.86 36.37
C TYR A 494 15.04 -13.01 35.99
N ASN A 495 14.44 -11.99 35.42
CA ASN A 495 13.05 -11.98 35.00
C ASN A 495 12.75 -13.06 33.92
N LYS A 496 13.69 -13.29 33.01
CA LYS A 496 13.57 -14.36 31.98
C LYS A 496 13.59 -15.76 32.64
N ILE A 497 14.45 -15.99 33.60
CA ILE A 497 14.50 -17.24 34.34
C ILE A 497 13.20 -17.42 35.13
N LYS A 498 12.76 -16.38 35.84
CA LYS A 498 11.49 -16.38 36.60
C LYS A 498 10.29 -16.68 35.71
N GLU A 499 10.19 -16.04 34.51
CA GLU A 499 9.15 -16.31 33.53
C GLU A 499 9.15 -17.78 33.09
N PHE A 500 10.32 -18.32 32.76
CA PHE A 500 10.49 -19.73 32.40
C PHE A 500 10.01 -20.70 33.48
N LEU A 501 10.44 -20.46 34.74
CA LEU A 501 10.01 -21.28 35.88
C LEU A 501 8.50 -21.14 36.13
N GLY A 502 7.94 -19.97 35.98
CA GLY A 502 6.49 -19.73 36.05
C GLY A 502 5.72 -20.58 35.03
N LYS A 503 6.18 -20.59 33.78
CA LYS A 503 5.56 -21.43 32.73
C LYS A 503 5.71 -22.93 32.97
N TYR A 504 6.85 -23.35 33.50
CA TYR A 504 7.04 -24.72 33.99
C TYR A 504 6.04 -25.07 35.09
N ASN A 505 5.93 -24.22 36.11
CA ASN A 505 5.03 -24.42 37.24
C ASN A 505 3.56 -24.50 36.81
N GLU A 506 3.11 -23.60 35.93
CA GLU A 506 1.76 -23.65 35.34
C GLU A 506 1.49 -25.02 34.66
N LEU A 507 2.44 -25.49 33.85
CA LEU A 507 2.32 -26.77 33.15
C LEU A 507 2.28 -27.95 34.16
N ILE A 508 3.15 -27.97 35.12
CA ILE A 508 3.19 -29.05 36.13
C ILE A 508 1.92 -29.06 36.98
N LYS A 509 1.41 -27.90 37.41
CA LYS A 509 0.12 -27.79 38.14
C LYS A 509 -1.03 -28.35 37.30
N ASP A 510 -1.11 -28.01 36.05
CA ASP A 510 -2.14 -28.50 35.14
C ASP A 510 -2.07 -30.03 34.96
N MET A 511 -0.86 -30.57 34.76
CA MET A 511 -0.63 -32.01 34.63
C MET A 511 -0.97 -32.75 35.90
N ASP A 512 -0.53 -32.27 37.05
CA ASP A 512 -0.76 -32.87 38.35
C ASP A 512 -2.23 -32.80 38.77
N THR A 513 -2.91 -31.70 38.47
CA THR A 513 -4.35 -31.54 38.68
C THR A 513 -5.13 -32.57 37.89
N ALA A 514 -4.86 -32.73 36.61
CA ALA A 514 -5.51 -33.70 35.74
C ALA A 514 -5.19 -35.14 36.18
N TYR A 515 -3.93 -35.42 36.52
CA TYR A 515 -3.51 -36.77 36.96
C TYR A 515 -4.10 -37.18 38.32
N ASN A 516 -4.19 -36.26 39.29
CA ASN A 516 -4.67 -36.47 40.63
C ASN A 516 -6.18 -36.16 40.79
N ALA A 517 -6.89 -35.87 39.74
CA ALA A 517 -8.30 -35.54 39.75
C ALA A 517 -9.12 -36.60 40.54
N ALA A 518 -10.23 -36.18 41.11
CA ALA A 518 -11.15 -37.08 41.82
C ALA A 518 -11.75 -38.13 40.86
N ALA A 519 -12.04 -39.33 41.37
CA ALA A 519 -12.68 -40.35 40.55
C ALA A 519 -14.15 -40.00 40.33
N ALA A 520 -14.63 -40.06 39.12
CA ALA A 520 -16.06 -39.97 38.80
C ALA A 520 -16.72 -41.35 38.89
N LYS A 521 -16.74 -41.91 40.08
CA LYS A 521 -17.49 -43.17 40.29
C LYS A 521 -18.95 -42.90 40.13
N ASP A 522 -19.68 -43.81 39.48
CA ASP A 522 -21.13 -43.78 39.24
C ASP A 522 -21.62 -42.61 38.32
N TYR A 523 -20.67 -41.94 37.62
CA TYR A 523 -20.98 -40.95 36.62
C TYR A 523 -20.57 -41.48 35.23
N GLU A 524 -21.56 -41.56 34.34
CA GLU A 524 -21.37 -41.88 32.91
C GLU A 524 -21.94 -40.76 32.04
N PRO A 525 -21.42 -40.58 30.79
CA PRO A 525 -22.04 -39.63 29.85
C PRO A 525 -23.55 -39.88 29.75
N LEU A 526 -24.31 -38.79 29.77
CA LEU A 526 -25.77 -38.84 29.66
C LEU A 526 -26.18 -39.04 28.20
N THR A 527 -27.20 -39.92 27.99
CA THR A 527 -27.90 -40.00 26.69
C THR A 527 -28.84 -38.81 26.53
N ASP A 528 -29.26 -38.55 25.29
CA ASP A 528 -30.22 -37.48 25.00
C ASP A 528 -31.53 -37.63 25.75
N ASP A 529 -31.95 -38.88 26.04
CA ASP A 529 -33.17 -39.15 26.81
C ASP A 529 -32.96 -38.88 28.31
N GLU A 530 -31.82 -39.26 28.89
CA GLU A 530 -31.45 -38.94 30.29
C GLU A 530 -31.34 -37.42 30.51
N LYS A 531 -30.86 -36.65 29.50
CA LYS A 531 -30.77 -35.20 29.57
C LYS A 531 -32.12 -34.48 29.60
N LYS A 532 -33.15 -35.07 29.03
CA LYS A 532 -34.52 -34.46 28.99
C LYS A 532 -35.13 -34.25 30.38
N ASP A 533 -34.75 -35.10 31.33
CA ASP A 533 -35.26 -35.06 32.68
C ASP A 533 -34.40 -34.22 33.64
N MET A 534 -33.35 -33.55 33.13
CA MET A 534 -32.39 -32.76 33.91
C MET A 534 -32.36 -31.31 33.42
N SER A 535 -32.04 -30.40 34.33
CA SER A 535 -31.76 -29.02 33.95
C SER A 535 -30.32 -28.87 33.36
N ASP A 536 -30.10 -27.84 32.53
CA ASP A 536 -28.80 -27.58 31.93
C ASP A 536 -27.66 -27.48 32.98
N ASN A 537 -27.94 -26.91 34.14
CA ASN A 537 -26.98 -26.79 35.25
C ASN A 537 -26.63 -28.15 35.89
N GLU A 538 -27.61 -29.06 35.96
CA GLU A 538 -27.39 -30.42 36.47
C GLU A 538 -26.58 -31.23 35.46
N ILE A 539 -26.91 -31.12 34.17
CA ILE A 539 -26.17 -31.75 33.08
C ILE A 539 -24.72 -31.27 33.10
N GLU A 540 -24.49 -29.96 33.16
CA GLU A 540 -23.14 -29.37 33.19
C GLU A 540 -22.33 -29.89 34.39
N LYS A 541 -22.92 -29.89 35.57
CA LYS A 541 -22.26 -30.41 36.79
C LYS A 541 -21.97 -31.91 36.73
N TRP A 542 -22.87 -32.67 36.12
CA TRP A 542 -22.70 -34.09 35.95
C TRP A 542 -21.55 -34.40 34.96
N GLU A 543 -21.62 -33.78 33.80
CA GLU A 543 -20.59 -33.98 32.76
C GLU A 543 -19.23 -33.46 33.17
N THR A 544 -19.17 -32.33 33.89
CA THR A 544 -17.91 -31.77 34.40
C THR A 544 -17.16 -32.75 35.29
N LYS A 545 -17.85 -33.45 36.19
CA LYS A 545 -17.23 -34.48 37.01
C LYS A 545 -16.57 -35.60 36.20
N ILE A 546 -17.22 -35.99 35.08
CA ILE A 546 -16.65 -36.99 34.18
C ILE A 546 -15.42 -36.42 33.46
N LYS A 547 -15.60 -35.23 32.87
CA LYS A 547 -14.54 -34.55 32.07
C LYS A 547 -13.30 -34.30 32.89
N ASP A 548 -13.42 -33.83 34.12
CA ASP A 548 -12.32 -33.61 35.02
C ASP A 548 -11.53 -34.89 35.37
N SER A 549 -12.21 -36.05 35.37
CA SER A 549 -11.59 -37.34 35.68
C SER A 549 -10.93 -38.07 34.52
N LEU A 550 -11.02 -37.59 33.30
CA LEU A 550 -10.66 -38.31 32.07
C LEU A 550 -9.16 -38.65 31.99
N LEU A 551 -8.30 -37.78 32.50
CA LEU A 551 -6.86 -37.96 32.54
C LEU A 551 -6.35 -38.45 33.89
N ARG A 552 -7.26 -38.78 34.79
CA ARG A 552 -6.92 -39.31 36.11
C ARG A 552 -6.12 -40.61 36.00
N ARG A 553 -4.92 -40.63 36.64
CA ARG A 553 -4.00 -41.78 36.60
C ARG A 553 -3.62 -42.23 35.18
N ASP A 554 -3.70 -41.34 34.20
CA ASP A 554 -3.23 -41.64 32.85
C ASP A 554 -1.70 -41.83 32.88
N SER A 555 -1.25 -42.98 32.37
CA SER A 555 0.17 -43.37 32.42
C SER A 555 1.07 -42.44 31.61
N THR A 556 0.60 -41.97 30.44
CA THR A 556 1.38 -41.07 29.60
C THR A 556 1.56 -39.71 30.27
N LEU A 557 0.49 -39.17 30.86
CA LEU A 557 0.52 -37.92 31.61
C LEU A 557 1.42 -38.02 32.82
N GLY A 558 1.27 -39.08 33.62
CA GLY A 558 2.10 -39.30 34.82
C GLY A 558 3.58 -39.50 34.53
N ASN A 559 3.91 -40.26 33.47
CA ASN A 559 5.29 -40.45 33.01
C ASN A 559 5.91 -39.15 32.52
N THR A 560 5.12 -38.31 31.83
CA THR A 560 5.60 -37.02 31.30
C THR A 560 5.85 -36.03 32.44
N SER A 561 4.90 -35.87 33.37
CA SER A 561 5.08 -35.02 34.56
C SER A 561 6.28 -35.46 35.40
N SER A 562 6.41 -36.77 35.68
CA SER A 562 7.55 -37.32 36.45
C SER A 562 8.89 -37.08 35.73
N SER A 563 8.95 -37.23 34.41
CA SER A 563 10.17 -36.98 33.65
C SER A 563 10.57 -35.50 33.70
N LEU A 564 9.62 -34.57 33.47
CA LEU A 564 9.87 -33.14 33.57
C LEU A 564 10.42 -32.76 34.94
N LYS A 565 9.80 -33.23 36.04
CA LYS A 565 10.27 -33.01 37.41
C LYS A 565 11.67 -33.59 37.65
N SER A 566 11.96 -34.79 37.13
CA SER A 566 13.29 -35.40 37.25
C SER A 566 14.36 -34.63 36.48
N LEU A 567 14.04 -34.18 35.26
CA LEU A 567 14.98 -33.40 34.45
C LEU A 567 15.28 -32.03 35.07
N MET A 568 14.32 -31.36 35.67
CA MET A 568 14.54 -30.09 36.38
C MET A 568 15.44 -30.27 37.60
N ASN A 569 15.55 -31.45 38.18
CA ASN A 569 16.49 -31.76 39.27
C ASN A 569 17.86 -32.25 38.78
N THR A 570 18.16 -32.16 37.48
CA THR A 570 19.45 -32.59 36.95
C THR A 570 20.55 -31.59 37.28
N SER A 571 21.74 -32.12 37.61
CA SER A 571 22.94 -31.29 37.83
C SER A 571 23.84 -31.32 36.59
N PHE A 572 24.53 -30.21 36.34
CA PHE A 572 25.47 -30.07 35.23
C PHE A 572 26.83 -29.61 35.73
N GLU A 573 27.88 -30.13 35.11
CA GLU A 573 29.24 -29.64 35.36
C GLU A 573 29.52 -28.46 34.42
N ILE A 574 29.96 -27.33 35.02
CA ILE A 574 30.31 -26.09 34.32
C ILE A 574 31.60 -25.58 34.97
N ASN A 575 32.64 -25.36 34.19
CA ASN A 575 33.94 -24.88 34.64
C ASN A 575 34.52 -25.72 35.80
N GLY A 576 34.31 -27.05 35.80
CA GLY A 576 34.81 -27.97 36.83
C GLY A 576 34.04 -27.96 38.16
N LYS A 577 32.90 -27.29 38.21
CA LYS A 577 31.98 -27.28 39.38
C LYS A 577 30.61 -27.82 38.96
N THR A 578 29.96 -28.53 39.88
CA THR A 578 28.62 -29.08 39.65
C THR A 578 27.56 -28.10 40.17
N TYR A 579 26.63 -27.75 39.31
CA TYR A 579 25.50 -26.86 39.57
C TYR A 579 24.17 -27.57 39.40
N SER A 580 23.20 -27.23 40.23
CA SER A 580 21.79 -27.62 40.12
C SER A 580 20.89 -26.40 40.38
N LEU A 581 19.59 -26.52 40.20
CA LEU A 581 18.66 -25.42 40.52
C LEU A 581 18.84 -24.92 41.99
N SER A 582 19.06 -25.85 42.92
CA SER A 582 19.29 -25.49 44.33
C SER A 582 20.58 -24.68 44.55
N SER A 583 21.59 -24.80 43.67
CA SER A 583 22.80 -23.97 43.72
C SER A 583 22.48 -22.48 43.49
N PHE A 584 21.39 -22.20 42.82
CA PHE A 584 20.88 -20.85 42.53
C PHE A 584 19.69 -20.46 43.42
N GLY A 585 19.44 -21.19 44.54
CA GLY A 585 18.31 -20.91 45.42
C GLY A 585 16.93 -21.21 44.83
N ILE A 586 16.89 -22.13 43.82
CA ILE A 586 15.64 -22.55 43.21
C ILE A 586 15.29 -23.93 43.71
N ASN A 587 14.22 -24.03 44.51
CA ASN A 587 13.85 -25.24 45.22
C ASN A 587 12.35 -25.54 45.08
N THR A 588 11.96 -26.79 45.31
CA THR A 588 10.56 -27.15 45.49
C THR A 588 10.13 -26.86 46.89
N ALA A 589 8.87 -26.52 47.13
CA ALA A 589 8.30 -26.43 48.46
C ALA A 589 8.40 -27.79 49.20
N SER A 590 8.43 -27.73 50.51
CA SER A 590 8.51 -28.96 51.36
C SER A 590 7.37 -29.91 51.00
N TYR A 591 7.68 -31.17 50.69
CA TYR A 591 6.72 -32.19 50.31
C TYR A 591 5.59 -32.39 51.35
N PHE A 592 5.89 -32.13 52.64
CA PHE A 592 4.94 -32.33 53.74
C PHE A 592 4.03 -31.12 53.97
N SER A 593 4.42 -29.92 53.55
CA SER A 593 3.66 -28.67 53.73
C SER A 593 3.03 -28.13 52.48
N ALA A 594 3.47 -28.59 51.30
CA ALA A 594 2.93 -28.14 50.01
C ALA A 594 1.58 -28.81 49.70
N ASP A 595 0.68 -28.04 49.12
CA ASP A 595 -0.54 -28.57 48.54
C ASP A 595 -0.25 -29.60 47.43
N THR A 596 -1.18 -30.53 47.19
CA THR A 596 -0.95 -31.65 46.28
C THR A 596 -0.51 -31.16 44.88
N ASN A 597 -1.03 -30.03 44.42
CA ASN A 597 -0.73 -29.46 43.09
C ASN A 597 0.46 -28.52 43.07
N GLU A 598 1.06 -28.19 44.25
CA GLU A 598 2.30 -27.43 44.41
C GLU A 598 3.53 -28.33 44.49
N LYS A 599 3.34 -29.63 44.66
CA LYS A 599 4.42 -30.61 44.72
C LYS A 599 5.16 -30.73 43.41
N GLY A 600 6.35 -30.19 43.31
CA GLY A 600 7.17 -30.16 42.11
C GLY A 600 7.16 -28.81 41.38
N CYS A 601 6.47 -27.82 41.89
CA CYS A 601 6.66 -26.43 41.51
C CYS A 601 7.97 -25.88 42.07
N LEU A 602 8.61 -25.01 41.32
CA LEU A 602 9.90 -24.42 41.63
C LEU A 602 9.71 -22.99 42.12
N HIS A 603 10.31 -22.68 43.25
CA HIS A 603 10.26 -21.38 43.93
C HIS A 603 11.66 -20.79 43.96
N ILE A 604 11.78 -19.48 43.71
CA ILE A 604 13.04 -18.76 43.76
C ILE A 604 13.16 -18.16 45.18
N ASP A 605 14.24 -18.49 45.90
CA ASP A 605 14.55 -17.87 47.17
C ASP A 605 14.72 -16.35 47.02
N GLY A 606 14.04 -15.56 47.87
CA GLY A 606 14.09 -14.11 47.84
C GLY A 606 13.18 -13.43 46.82
N ASP A 607 12.39 -14.20 46.06
CA ASP A 607 11.42 -13.61 45.13
C ASP A 607 10.31 -12.88 45.91
N ALA A 608 10.23 -11.57 45.74
CA ALA A 608 9.24 -10.73 46.41
C ALA A 608 7.78 -11.06 46.08
N ASP A 609 7.54 -11.67 44.93
CA ASP A 609 6.20 -12.06 44.48
C ASP A 609 5.78 -13.45 44.97
N ASP A 610 6.70 -14.22 45.58
CA ASP A 610 6.44 -15.54 46.15
C ASP A 610 6.40 -15.48 47.68
N ALA A 611 5.19 -15.54 48.24
CA ALA A 611 4.99 -15.48 49.71
C ALA A 611 5.71 -16.61 50.48
N THR A 612 6.05 -17.72 49.80
CA THR A 612 6.73 -18.88 50.42
C THR A 612 8.21 -18.63 50.62
N THR A 613 8.86 -17.87 49.75
CA THR A 613 10.32 -17.73 49.69
C THR A 613 10.81 -16.29 49.75
N SER A 614 9.90 -15.30 49.78
CA SER A 614 10.25 -13.85 49.77
C SER A 614 11.13 -13.41 50.94
N GLY A 615 11.15 -14.16 52.06
CA GLY A 615 12.01 -13.88 53.22
C GLY A 615 13.41 -14.50 53.12
N ASN A 616 13.71 -15.29 52.10
CA ASN A 616 14.98 -15.95 51.93
C ASN A 616 16.01 -15.02 51.23
N GLU A 617 17.27 -15.39 51.21
CA GLU A 617 18.32 -14.72 50.46
C GLU A 617 18.17 -15.03 48.95
N ASP A 618 18.17 -13.98 48.12
CA ASP A 618 18.10 -14.14 46.66
C ASP A 618 19.44 -14.61 46.09
N LYS A 619 19.62 -15.93 46.06
CA LYS A 619 20.83 -16.57 45.54
C LYS A 619 20.90 -16.55 44.03
N LEU A 620 19.76 -16.49 43.33
CA LEU A 620 19.73 -16.40 41.87
C LEU A 620 20.29 -15.05 41.41
N MET A 621 19.81 -13.95 41.98
CA MET A 621 20.31 -12.63 41.65
C MET A 621 21.81 -12.48 42.06
N ALA A 622 22.20 -13.03 43.19
CA ALA A 622 23.61 -13.03 43.58
C ALA A 622 24.49 -13.77 42.56
N ALA A 623 24.08 -14.96 42.14
CA ALA A 623 24.81 -15.74 41.12
C ALA A 623 24.86 -15.04 39.75
N ILE A 624 23.76 -14.40 39.33
CA ILE A 624 23.73 -13.63 38.05
C ILE A 624 24.68 -12.43 38.11
N ASN A 625 24.79 -11.77 39.27
CA ASN A 625 25.70 -10.64 39.44
C ASN A 625 27.18 -11.10 39.55
N GLU A 626 27.44 -12.28 40.09
CA GLU A 626 28.78 -12.84 40.21
C GLU A 626 29.29 -13.39 38.87
N ASP A 627 28.55 -14.28 38.27
CA ASP A 627 28.92 -14.93 36.99
C ASP A 627 27.69 -15.25 36.13
N PRO A 628 27.18 -14.29 35.33
CA PRO A 628 26.02 -14.49 34.51
C PRO A 628 26.22 -15.58 33.42
N GLU A 629 27.47 -15.86 33.01
CA GLU A 629 27.78 -16.86 32.00
C GLU A 629 27.54 -18.27 32.51
N VAL A 630 27.93 -18.57 33.77
CA VAL A 630 27.68 -19.84 34.45
C VAL A 630 26.18 -20.08 34.58
N VAL A 631 25.41 -19.05 35.01
CA VAL A 631 23.95 -19.15 35.14
C VAL A 631 23.32 -19.40 33.76
N ALA A 632 23.73 -18.65 32.74
CA ALA A 632 23.25 -18.82 31.37
C ALA A 632 23.53 -20.24 30.82
N GLU A 633 24.76 -20.74 30.98
CA GLU A 633 25.13 -22.07 30.50
C GLU A 633 24.35 -23.17 31.24
N PHE A 634 24.11 -23.00 32.55
CA PHE A 634 23.30 -23.95 33.33
C PHE A 634 21.87 -24.03 32.76
N PHE A 635 21.18 -22.91 32.67
CA PHE A 635 19.81 -22.89 32.17
C PHE A 635 19.69 -23.30 30.70
N GLN A 636 20.69 -23.03 29.87
CA GLN A 636 20.75 -23.50 28.48
C GLN A 636 20.86 -25.03 28.43
N LYS A 637 21.75 -25.64 29.23
CA LYS A 637 21.88 -27.11 29.35
C LYS A 637 20.60 -27.74 29.89
N LEU A 638 20.01 -27.17 30.92
CA LEU A 638 18.75 -27.61 31.52
C LEU A 638 17.61 -27.60 30.51
N SER A 639 17.40 -26.46 29.86
CA SER A 639 16.34 -26.29 28.86
C SER A 639 16.55 -27.20 27.63
N THR A 640 17.80 -27.42 27.23
CA THR A 640 18.15 -28.35 26.14
C THR A 640 17.81 -29.79 26.53
N SER A 641 18.09 -30.19 27.76
CA SER A 641 17.76 -31.53 28.27
C SER A 641 16.26 -31.79 28.25
N VAL A 642 15.47 -30.84 28.76
CA VAL A 642 13.99 -30.92 28.79
C VAL A 642 13.42 -30.88 27.36
N TYR A 643 13.96 -30.04 26.49
CA TYR A 643 13.56 -29.94 25.10
C TYR A 643 13.77 -31.28 24.34
N ASN A 644 14.93 -31.89 24.52
CA ASN A 644 15.26 -33.15 23.86
C ASN A 644 14.36 -34.31 24.35
N ASP A 645 14.01 -34.36 25.64
CA ASP A 645 13.08 -35.37 26.17
C ASP A 645 11.68 -35.18 25.58
N LEU A 646 11.16 -33.94 25.55
CA LEU A 646 9.86 -33.68 24.92
C LEU A 646 9.87 -33.96 23.41
N THR A 647 10.95 -33.60 22.70
CA THR A 647 11.11 -33.93 21.26
C THR A 647 10.98 -35.43 21.03
N LYS A 648 11.66 -36.23 21.87
CA LYS A 648 11.63 -37.69 21.79
C LYS A 648 10.23 -38.24 22.08
N ARG A 649 9.52 -37.69 23.05
CA ARG A 649 8.16 -38.11 23.43
C ARG A 649 7.12 -37.73 22.38
N MET A 650 7.31 -36.60 21.70
CA MET A 650 6.44 -36.09 20.64
C MET A 650 6.82 -36.60 19.23
N ALA A 651 7.73 -37.56 19.13
CA ALA A 651 8.07 -38.18 17.85
C ALA A 651 6.88 -39.00 17.31
N SER A 652 6.67 -38.96 16.00
CA SER A 652 5.60 -39.75 15.38
C SER A 652 5.83 -41.26 15.53
N SER A 653 4.74 -42.00 15.71
CA SER A 653 4.75 -43.46 15.81
C SER A 653 3.58 -44.07 15.04
N SER A 654 3.42 -45.38 15.11
CA SER A 654 2.24 -46.08 14.57
C SER A 654 0.93 -45.65 15.26
N VAL A 655 1.01 -45.19 16.52
CA VAL A 655 -0.15 -44.84 17.37
C VAL A 655 -0.28 -43.35 17.66
N SER A 656 0.76 -42.55 17.36
CA SER A 656 0.79 -41.09 17.62
C SER A 656 1.24 -40.30 16.40
N SER A 657 0.69 -39.11 16.25
CA SER A 657 1.12 -38.12 15.26
C SER A 657 2.37 -37.36 15.76
N ILE A 658 3.08 -36.69 14.83
CA ILE A 658 4.20 -35.82 15.19
C ILE A 658 3.69 -34.65 16.06
N TYR A 659 4.49 -34.23 17.01
CA TYR A 659 4.17 -33.19 18.01
C TYR A 659 3.00 -33.52 18.94
N THR A 660 2.69 -34.82 19.08
CA THR A 660 1.62 -35.33 19.94
C THR A 660 2.24 -36.25 21.01
N ILE A 661 1.96 -35.93 22.29
CA ILE A 661 2.56 -36.70 23.40
C ILE A 661 1.73 -37.93 23.78
N TYR A 662 0.55 -38.06 23.24
CA TYR A 662 -0.40 -39.15 23.49
C TYR A 662 -0.74 -39.92 22.21
N ASN A 663 -1.39 -41.07 22.33
CA ASN A 663 -1.72 -41.96 21.23
C ASN A 663 -2.97 -41.51 20.47
N ASP A 664 -2.90 -40.33 19.81
CA ASP A 664 -4.04 -39.69 19.12
C ASP A 664 -4.63 -40.55 17.99
N LYS A 665 -3.80 -41.26 17.21
CA LYS A 665 -4.25 -42.14 16.14
C LYS A 665 -4.99 -43.36 16.70
N GLN A 666 -4.47 -43.96 17.78
CA GLN A 666 -5.12 -45.06 18.46
C GLN A 666 -6.48 -44.63 19.04
N MET A 667 -6.53 -43.47 19.73
CA MET A 667 -7.78 -42.95 20.28
C MET A 667 -8.81 -42.63 19.22
N SER A 668 -8.38 -42.10 18.07
CA SER A 668 -9.25 -41.85 16.92
C SER A 668 -9.80 -43.15 16.31
N SER A 669 -8.99 -44.22 16.25
CA SER A 669 -9.46 -45.55 15.82
C SER A 669 -10.49 -46.12 16.80
N GLU A 670 -10.22 -46.04 18.11
CA GLU A 670 -11.16 -46.49 19.16
C GLU A 670 -12.50 -45.72 19.09
N TYR A 671 -12.45 -44.42 18.85
CA TYR A 671 -13.65 -43.60 18.64
C TYR A 671 -14.46 -44.08 17.41
N SER A 672 -13.77 -44.33 16.29
CA SER A 672 -14.43 -44.88 15.08
C SER A 672 -15.05 -46.24 15.34
N ASP A 673 -14.36 -47.14 16.07
CA ASP A 673 -14.90 -48.43 16.42
C ASP A 673 -16.16 -48.35 17.29
N TYR A 674 -16.25 -47.39 18.22
CA TYR A 674 -17.46 -47.14 19.00
C TYR A 674 -18.59 -46.61 18.11
N LYS A 675 -18.29 -45.68 17.21
CA LYS A 675 -19.25 -45.14 16.24
C LYS A 675 -19.88 -46.22 15.37
N ASP A 676 -19.06 -47.14 14.84
CA ASP A 676 -19.52 -48.26 14.04
C ASP A 676 -20.42 -49.21 14.83
N LYS A 677 -20.06 -49.44 16.11
CA LYS A 677 -20.90 -50.26 17.02
C LYS A 677 -22.26 -49.60 17.29
N VAL A 678 -22.28 -48.25 17.50
CA VAL A 678 -23.53 -47.51 17.69
C VAL A 678 -24.41 -47.64 16.44
N SER A 679 -23.84 -47.39 15.24
CA SER A 679 -24.55 -47.50 13.96
C SER A 679 -25.13 -48.91 13.77
N LYS A 680 -24.36 -49.98 14.05
CA LYS A 680 -24.80 -51.36 13.96
C LYS A 680 -25.98 -51.72 14.88
N TRP A 681 -25.99 -51.17 16.11
CA TRP A 681 -27.08 -51.41 17.06
C TRP A 681 -28.30 -50.53 16.75
N GLN A 682 -28.09 -49.34 16.17
CA GLN A 682 -29.15 -48.49 15.63
C GLN A 682 -29.89 -49.19 14.49
N GLU A 683 -29.15 -49.73 13.52
CA GLU A 683 -29.75 -50.51 12.41
C GLU A 683 -30.60 -51.69 12.92
N LYS A 684 -30.16 -52.38 13.99
CA LYS A 684 -30.94 -53.49 14.57
C LYS A 684 -32.18 -53.08 15.31
N LEU A 685 -32.25 -51.82 15.77
CA LEU A 685 -33.44 -51.24 16.38
C LEU A 685 -34.48 -50.78 15.37
N GLU A 686 -34.01 -50.47 14.14
CA GLU A 686 -34.87 -50.03 13.03
C GLU A 686 -35.51 -51.20 12.26
N TYR A 687 -34.90 -52.40 12.34
CA TYR A 687 -35.44 -53.64 11.77
C TYR A 687 -36.36 -54.37 12.79
#